data_b4b2ff20453569a5bfe7c8066a12cb0d
#
_entry.id   b4b2ff20453569a5bfe7c8066a12cb0d
#
_cell.length_a   1.000
_cell.length_b   1.000
_cell.length_c   1.000
_cell.angle_alpha   90.00
_cell.angle_beta   90.00
_cell.angle_gamma   90.00
#
_symmetry.space_group_name_H-M   'P 1'
#
loop_
_entity.id
_entity.type
_entity.pdbx_description
1 polymer ?
#
loop_
_entity_poly.entity_id
_entity_poly.type
_entity_poly.pdbx_seq_one_letter_code
_entity_poly.pdbx_strand_id
1 'polypeptide(L)'
;MIDKTKNRIEKDIPKVYDPLFHEKKWQKAWEEWQIYKFNEKDLEKPAYSIDTPPPYPSGEFHMGNALNWCYFDFVARYKRMCGYNVHFPQGWDCHGLPTEVRVETIHKIRKKDLPIKEFIDLCTKLTNDYIEKMKSSIKSMGYSIDWNLEYKTMDPEYYKKTQLSFVLLYKKGYLYREEHPVSWCPRCETAIAEAEVEYVEDVGELIYIEFHANGKELIIATTRPELLPACVAVAINPLDERYKEFTNKEAIVPIFERKVPILADENVDPKFGSGVVMICTFGDKTDVRWQKKYRLPIIKAITEDGFMSEEAKQFKGLSIKEFKSVIIEELKKRGLIKKIEKIKRNIGTCWRCHTPVEIISKLQWFMKTMDMTEKVIYWANRIKWVPSFAKKRMIDWAKSLDWDWVISRQRVFATPIPVWYCKNCKNIIVADESWLPVDPRFEKPRIDSCEKCRSKEFEGESDVMDTWMDSSITCAVHAGWPKNLSLFEKLFPADLQPNGLDIIRTWDYYLMVKHLALFDKPPYKTILINGMVRGTDGRMMHKSFGNYVEASEAIQKYGADSLRQWAAGGGATGYDILFRWSDVEYGKKFLTKLWNAARLILVNLEGFNSKTDRIWLELIDKWLLSKLQSLIKQVTEAYENFQFFQALESIRNFTWHVFCDHYIEAVKYRLYSKEIEKANSRKAAQYTLCETLYRIIQLLAPICPHITESIYQELPEFYKESKSIHLSRWPKPDEKLIDKKAEEEGELILSIISEVRKEKSMRHLSLKDSIKRLHVYAKEDKLKLIKENSEVIVNTLNIKQIEFENLMSKSEGKSIKDDVKIKIEF
;
A
#
# COMPACT_ATOMS: atom_id res chain seq x y z
N MET A 1 -39.82 22.17 -53.75
CA MET A 1 -38.85 21.14 -53.53
C MET A 1 -37.90 21.62 -52.44
N ILE A 2 -38.17 21.26 -51.20
CA ILE A 2 -37.32 21.61 -50.04
C ILE A 2 -36.32 20.44 -49.88
N ASP A 3 -35.05 20.77 -49.93
CA ASP A 3 -33.95 19.86 -49.84
C ASP A 3 -33.91 19.19 -48.44
N LYS A 4 -34.30 17.91 -48.35
CA LYS A 4 -34.36 17.11 -47.12
C LYS A 4 -33.04 16.36 -46.84
N THR A 5 -31.90 16.85 -47.29
CA THR A 5 -30.62 16.12 -47.20
C THR A 5 -29.55 16.73 -46.32
N LYS A 6 -29.90 17.49 -45.28
CA LYS A 6 -28.88 17.95 -44.30
C LYS A 6 -29.44 18.02 -42.89
N ASN A 7 -29.51 16.89 -42.19
CA ASN A 7 -29.44 16.79 -40.74
C ASN A 7 -28.88 15.43 -40.30
N ARG A 8 -27.71 15.05 -40.82
CA ARG A 8 -26.81 14.14 -40.11
C ARG A 8 -26.10 14.97 -39.05
N ILE A 9 -26.55 14.90 -37.81
CA ILE A 9 -25.71 15.25 -36.68
C ILE A 9 -24.70 14.10 -36.61
N GLU A 10 -23.62 14.19 -37.42
CA GLU A 10 -22.44 13.34 -37.18
C GLU A 10 -21.94 13.74 -35.78
N LYS A 11 -22.19 12.93 -34.77
CA LYS A 11 -21.47 13.03 -33.49
C LYS A 11 -19.99 12.88 -33.85
N ASP A 12 -19.25 13.97 -33.72
CA ASP A 12 -17.82 14.02 -34.05
C ASP A 12 -17.00 13.34 -32.94
N ILE A 13 -17.20 12.01 -32.84
CA ILE A 13 -16.44 11.18 -31.88
C ILE A 13 -15.05 10.94 -32.48
N PRO A 14 -13.97 11.37 -31.79
CA PRO A 14 -12.62 11.24 -32.29
C PRO A 14 -12.27 9.81 -32.71
N LYS A 15 -11.58 9.66 -33.84
CA LYS A 15 -11.15 8.35 -34.33
C LYS A 15 -10.16 7.68 -33.40
N VAL A 16 -9.33 8.46 -32.73
CA VAL A 16 -8.28 7.98 -31.81
C VAL A 16 -8.57 8.53 -30.42
N TYR A 17 -8.49 7.66 -29.43
CA TYR A 17 -8.53 8.07 -28.04
C TYR A 17 -7.19 8.68 -27.64
N ASP A 18 -7.21 9.95 -27.21
CA ASP A 18 -6.06 10.63 -26.62
C ASP A 18 -6.18 10.62 -25.08
N PRO A 19 -5.45 9.73 -24.38
CA PRO A 19 -5.53 9.64 -22.92
C PRO A 19 -5.24 10.98 -22.24
N LEU A 20 -4.16 11.67 -22.64
CA LEU A 20 -3.71 12.88 -21.94
C LEU A 20 -4.72 14.04 -22.05
N PHE A 21 -5.41 14.14 -23.17
CA PHE A 21 -6.48 15.11 -23.35
C PHE A 21 -7.71 14.78 -22.49
N HIS A 22 -8.19 13.52 -22.59
CA HIS A 22 -9.41 13.11 -21.89
C HIS A 22 -9.21 13.06 -20.37
N GLU A 23 -8.06 12.63 -19.90
CA GLU A 23 -7.73 12.55 -18.46
C GLU A 23 -7.76 13.95 -17.82
N LYS A 24 -7.08 14.92 -18.39
CA LYS A 24 -7.10 16.31 -17.91
C LYS A 24 -8.51 16.91 -17.93
N LYS A 25 -9.27 16.66 -18.99
CA LYS A 25 -10.65 17.14 -19.14
C LYS A 25 -11.52 16.64 -18.00
N TRP A 26 -11.48 15.33 -17.72
CA TRP A 26 -12.38 14.74 -16.74
C TRP A 26 -11.94 15.01 -15.30
N GLN A 27 -10.66 15.04 -14.99
CA GLN A 27 -10.15 15.42 -13.68
C GLN A 27 -10.65 16.83 -13.30
N LYS A 28 -10.52 17.78 -14.23
CA LYS A 28 -11.06 19.13 -14.04
C LYS A 28 -12.57 19.14 -13.84
N ALA A 29 -13.32 18.42 -14.67
CA ALA A 29 -14.77 18.34 -14.57
C ALA A 29 -15.23 17.72 -13.24
N TRP A 30 -14.61 16.66 -12.77
CA TRP A 30 -14.92 16.01 -11.50
C TRP A 30 -14.65 16.93 -10.30
N GLU A 31 -13.58 17.73 -10.35
CA GLU A 31 -13.26 18.71 -9.33
C GLU A 31 -14.32 19.85 -9.32
N GLU A 32 -14.66 20.41 -10.49
CA GLU A 32 -15.72 21.42 -10.62
C GLU A 32 -17.09 20.88 -10.19
N TRP A 33 -17.40 19.64 -10.49
CA TRP A 33 -18.66 19.01 -10.13
C TRP A 33 -18.72 18.54 -8.67
N GLN A 34 -17.61 18.52 -7.95
CA GLN A 34 -17.50 18.07 -6.57
C GLN A 34 -18.05 16.64 -6.36
N ILE A 35 -17.85 15.74 -7.34
CA ILE A 35 -18.51 14.42 -7.33
C ILE A 35 -17.97 13.44 -6.27
N TYR A 36 -16.82 13.75 -5.70
CA TYR A 36 -16.17 12.93 -4.69
C TYR A 36 -16.32 13.49 -3.27
N LYS A 37 -16.97 14.65 -3.13
CA LYS A 37 -17.16 15.30 -1.85
C LYS A 37 -18.00 14.44 -0.91
N PHE A 38 -17.47 14.19 0.29
CA PHE A 38 -18.20 13.56 1.37
C PHE A 38 -19.24 14.51 1.93
N ASN A 39 -20.47 14.03 2.07
CA ASN A 39 -21.54 14.85 2.64
C ASN A 39 -21.82 14.44 4.10
N GLU A 40 -21.28 15.20 5.05
CA GLU A 40 -21.47 14.94 6.48
C GLU A 40 -22.95 14.95 6.92
N LYS A 41 -23.79 15.70 6.20
CA LYS A 41 -25.22 15.86 6.50
C LYS A 41 -26.11 14.78 5.89
N ASP A 42 -25.55 13.94 5.01
CA ASP A 42 -26.31 12.83 4.41
C ASP A 42 -26.42 11.69 5.41
N LEU A 43 -27.56 11.61 6.07
CA LEU A 43 -27.87 10.58 7.04
C LEU A 43 -28.56 9.34 6.42
N GLU A 44 -29.04 9.45 5.18
CA GLU A 44 -29.77 8.37 4.49
C GLU A 44 -28.80 7.34 3.89
N LYS A 45 -27.68 7.81 3.34
CA LYS A 45 -26.68 6.90 2.76
C LYS A 45 -25.76 6.32 3.83
N PRO A 46 -25.49 5.00 3.77
CA PRO A 46 -24.48 4.41 4.60
C PRO A 46 -23.12 5.05 4.29
N ALA A 47 -22.36 5.40 5.33
CA ALA A 47 -21.01 5.91 5.16
C ALA A 47 -20.02 4.74 4.90
N TYR A 48 -18.95 5.01 4.16
CA TYR A 48 -17.81 4.11 4.00
C TYR A 48 -16.54 4.91 4.19
N SER A 49 -15.80 4.63 5.26
CA SER A 49 -14.59 5.38 5.62
C SER A 49 -13.31 4.62 5.24
N ILE A 50 -12.37 5.34 4.63
CA ILE A 50 -11.06 4.83 4.24
C ILE A 50 -10.00 5.62 5.00
N ASP A 51 -9.17 4.93 5.80
CA ASP A 51 -7.99 5.51 6.46
C ASP A 51 -6.75 5.18 5.62
N THR A 52 -6.14 6.17 5.00
CA THR A 52 -4.97 5.98 4.15
C THR A 52 -3.68 6.28 4.90
N PRO A 53 -2.59 5.52 4.67
CA PRO A 53 -1.30 5.87 5.23
C PRO A 53 -0.87 7.24 4.69
N PRO A 54 -0.71 8.26 5.54
CA PRO A 54 -0.26 9.55 5.06
C PRO A 54 1.20 9.44 4.60
N PRO A 55 1.51 9.72 3.32
CA PRO A 55 2.87 9.58 2.83
C PRO A 55 3.79 10.65 3.40
N TYR A 56 5.06 10.30 3.60
CA TYR A 56 6.11 11.28 3.88
C TYR A 56 6.37 12.13 2.64
N PRO A 57 6.22 13.45 2.69
CA PRO A 57 6.51 14.35 1.58
C PRO A 57 8.03 14.61 1.48
N SER A 58 8.80 13.59 1.18
CA SER A 58 10.27 13.66 1.10
C SER A 58 10.82 13.14 -0.23
N GLY A 59 9.95 12.81 -1.18
CA GLY A 59 10.31 12.24 -2.47
C GLY A 59 9.24 12.46 -3.53
N GLU A 60 9.33 11.68 -4.61
CA GLU A 60 8.37 11.68 -5.70
C GLU A 60 7.37 10.53 -5.52
N PHE A 61 6.22 10.65 -6.18
CA PHE A 61 5.17 9.63 -6.17
C PHE A 61 5.63 8.45 -7.05
N HIS A 62 6.14 7.39 -6.41
CA HIS A 62 6.71 6.23 -7.09
C HIS A 62 5.66 5.13 -7.36
N MET A 63 6.07 4.10 -8.14
CA MET A 63 5.18 3.01 -8.54
C MET A 63 4.53 2.25 -7.37
N GLY A 64 5.23 2.12 -6.23
CA GLY A 64 4.65 1.51 -5.01
C GLY A 64 3.50 2.34 -4.45
N ASN A 65 3.65 3.68 -4.42
CA ASN A 65 2.54 4.57 -4.05
C ASN A 65 1.38 4.46 -5.05
N ALA A 66 1.69 4.46 -6.36
CA ALA A 66 0.67 4.35 -7.40
C ALA A 66 -0.16 3.05 -7.26
N LEU A 67 0.48 1.92 -6.98
CA LEU A 67 -0.19 0.65 -6.71
C LEU A 67 -1.12 0.76 -5.50
N ASN A 68 -0.61 1.29 -4.39
CA ASN A 68 -1.36 1.39 -3.14
C ASN A 68 -2.60 2.28 -3.29
N TRP A 69 -2.44 3.50 -3.83
CA TRP A 69 -3.55 4.43 -4.08
C TRP A 69 -4.57 3.90 -5.10
N CYS A 70 -4.13 3.12 -6.09
CA CYS A 70 -5.06 2.44 -6.99
C CYS A 70 -6.02 1.52 -6.24
N TYR A 71 -5.51 0.74 -5.29
CA TYR A 71 -6.36 -0.16 -4.49
C TYR A 71 -7.39 0.62 -3.64
N PHE A 72 -6.98 1.75 -3.05
CA PHE A 72 -7.92 2.63 -2.33
C PHE A 72 -9.04 3.09 -3.24
N ASP A 73 -8.65 3.61 -4.40
CA ASP A 73 -9.58 4.24 -5.33
C ASP A 73 -10.50 3.24 -6.00
N PHE A 74 -10.03 2.02 -6.30
CA PHE A 74 -10.90 0.96 -6.83
C PHE A 74 -12.04 0.67 -5.87
N VAL A 75 -11.75 0.55 -4.57
CA VAL A 75 -12.77 0.34 -3.55
C VAL A 75 -13.65 1.57 -3.38
N ALA A 76 -13.07 2.77 -3.28
CA ALA A 76 -13.81 4.02 -3.12
C ALA A 76 -14.84 4.22 -4.23
N ARG A 77 -14.45 4.04 -5.50
CA ARG A 77 -15.33 4.18 -6.66
C ARG A 77 -16.40 3.10 -6.68
N TYR A 78 -16.03 1.85 -6.44
CA TYR A 78 -16.98 0.75 -6.35
C TYR A 78 -18.05 0.99 -5.27
N LYS A 79 -17.64 1.34 -4.04
CA LYS A 79 -18.57 1.60 -2.93
C LYS A 79 -19.44 2.82 -3.20
N ARG A 80 -18.92 3.87 -3.84
CA ARG A 80 -19.72 5.04 -4.26
C ARG A 80 -20.82 4.64 -5.25
N MET A 81 -20.49 3.83 -6.26
CA MET A 81 -21.48 3.28 -7.20
C MET A 81 -22.47 2.33 -6.54
N CYS A 82 -22.07 1.65 -5.44
CA CYS A 82 -23.00 0.88 -4.60
C CYS A 82 -23.91 1.74 -3.72
N GLY A 83 -23.78 3.07 -3.77
CA GLY A 83 -24.66 4.00 -3.06
C GLY A 83 -24.14 4.47 -1.70
N TYR A 84 -22.89 4.16 -1.35
CA TYR A 84 -22.27 4.67 -0.12
C TYR A 84 -21.85 6.14 -0.27
N ASN A 85 -21.95 6.87 0.84
CA ASN A 85 -21.30 8.16 1.02
C ASN A 85 -19.85 7.90 1.47
N VAL A 86 -18.90 8.03 0.54
CA VAL A 86 -17.51 7.58 0.75
C VAL A 86 -16.67 8.71 1.32
N HIS A 87 -16.09 8.48 2.50
CA HIS A 87 -15.12 9.35 3.15
C HIS A 87 -13.70 8.89 2.80
N PHE A 88 -13.04 9.66 1.91
CA PHE A 88 -11.72 9.34 1.39
C PHE A 88 -10.80 10.57 1.45
N PRO A 89 -10.17 10.85 2.62
CA PRO A 89 -9.25 11.97 2.81
C PRO A 89 -7.87 11.71 2.22
N GLN A 90 -7.07 12.78 2.08
CA GLN A 90 -5.63 12.71 1.83
C GLN A 90 -4.88 13.33 2.99
N GLY A 91 -4.03 12.54 3.64
CA GLY A 91 -3.13 13.01 4.69
C GLY A 91 -1.69 13.15 4.18
N TRP A 92 -0.89 13.94 4.95
CA TRP A 92 0.55 14.09 4.77
C TRP A 92 1.24 13.93 6.12
N ASP A 93 2.15 12.96 6.23
CA ASP A 93 2.99 12.79 7.43
C ASP A 93 4.24 13.64 7.28
N CYS A 94 4.18 14.86 7.80
CA CYS A 94 5.12 15.94 7.50
C CYS A 94 6.38 15.92 8.37
N HIS A 95 6.24 15.43 9.60
CA HIS A 95 7.26 15.53 10.64
C HIS A 95 8.31 14.42 10.52
N GLY A 96 9.42 14.63 11.22
CA GLY A 96 10.35 13.60 11.58
C GLY A 96 11.70 13.64 10.87
N LEU A 97 12.51 12.67 11.24
CA LEU A 97 13.91 12.51 10.85
C LEU A 97 14.15 12.55 9.32
N PRO A 98 13.27 12.00 8.45
CA PRO A 98 13.51 12.07 7.00
C PRO A 98 13.63 13.48 6.46
N THR A 99 12.76 14.40 6.88
CA THR A 99 12.76 15.79 6.44
C THR A 99 13.97 16.53 6.98
N GLU A 100 14.28 16.38 8.27
CA GLU A 100 15.43 17.05 8.89
C GLU A 100 16.75 16.61 8.22
N VAL A 101 16.99 15.31 8.05
CA VAL A 101 18.20 14.80 7.37
C VAL A 101 18.28 15.31 5.93
N ARG A 102 17.15 15.47 5.26
CA ARG A 102 17.11 16.01 3.90
C ARG A 102 17.51 17.49 3.87
N VAL A 103 17.00 18.30 4.80
CA VAL A 103 17.37 19.71 4.98
C VAL A 103 18.87 19.83 5.29
N GLU A 104 19.36 19.05 6.26
CA GLU A 104 20.80 19.02 6.60
C GLU A 104 21.67 18.71 5.38
N THR A 105 21.23 17.77 4.54
CA THR A 105 21.98 17.36 3.34
C THR A 105 21.96 18.42 2.25
N ILE A 106 20.79 19.00 1.96
CA ILE A 106 20.63 20.02 0.91
C ILE A 106 21.41 21.28 1.25
N HIS A 107 21.29 21.75 2.50
CA HIS A 107 21.91 23.01 2.96
C HIS A 107 23.33 22.83 3.51
N LYS A 108 23.81 21.56 3.64
CA LYS A 108 25.10 21.19 4.23
C LYS A 108 25.31 21.77 5.64
N ILE A 109 24.24 21.69 6.46
CA ILE A 109 24.20 22.16 7.85
C ILE A 109 23.81 21.02 8.77
N ARG A 110 23.96 21.23 10.07
CA ARG A 110 23.40 20.37 11.13
C ARG A 110 22.33 21.16 11.88
N LYS A 111 21.35 20.45 12.47
CA LYS A 111 20.28 21.08 13.27
C LYS A 111 20.78 22.08 14.33
N LYS A 112 21.99 21.85 14.85
CA LYS A 112 22.64 22.69 15.87
C LYS A 112 23.29 23.97 15.36
N ASP A 113 23.43 24.11 14.05
CA ASP A 113 24.11 25.25 13.42
C ASP A 113 23.20 26.47 13.24
N LEU A 114 21.87 26.29 13.45
CA LEU A 114 20.84 27.32 13.33
C LEU A 114 19.95 27.39 14.58
N PRO A 115 19.32 28.56 14.82
CA PRO A 115 18.22 28.65 15.79
C PRO A 115 17.10 27.65 15.42
N ILE A 116 16.51 27.02 16.43
CA ILE A 116 15.49 25.97 16.26
C ILE A 116 14.36 26.40 15.32
N LYS A 117 13.86 27.63 15.48
CA LYS A 117 12.77 28.16 14.63
C LYS A 117 13.15 28.23 13.16
N GLU A 118 14.35 28.75 12.84
CA GLU A 118 14.83 28.86 11.47
C GLU A 118 14.98 27.47 10.82
N PHE A 119 15.47 26.49 11.58
CA PHE A 119 15.58 25.12 11.07
C PHE A 119 14.20 24.48 10.83
N ILE A 120 13.22 24.74 11.71
CA ILE A 120 11.82 24.32 11.52
C ILE A 120 11.22 24.97 10.28
N ASP A 121 11.48 26.26 10.03
CA ASP A 121 10.98 26.96 8.85
C ASP A 121 11.53 26.37 7.55
N LEU A 122 12.83 26.01 7.52
CA LEU A 122 13.42 25.30 6.38
C LEU A 122 12.77 23.93 6.14
N CYS A 123 12.51 23.18 7.20
CA CYS A 123 11.82 21.89 7.11
C CYS A 123 10.40 22.07 6.59
N THR A 124 9.66 23.04 7.11
CA THR A 124 8.27 23.34 6.71
C THR A 124 8.18 23.74 5.24
N LYS A 125 9.11 24.59 4.77
CA LYS A 125 9.17 24.99 3.37
C LYS A 125 9.43 23.80 2.45
N LEU A 126 10.46 23.02 2.74
CA LEU A 126 10.80 21.83 1.95
C LEU A 126 9.65 20.84 1.89
N THR A 127 8.97 20.61 3.03
CA THR A 127 7.81 19.71 3.13
C THR A 127 6.68 20.18 2.21
N ASN A 128 6.32 21.48 2.26
CA ASN A 128 5.28 22.03 1.40
C ASN A 128 5.62 21.90 -0.09
N ASP A 129 6.88 22.14 -0.48
CA ASP A 129 7.33 21.99 -1.86
C ASP A 129 7.17 20.54 -2.36
N TYR A 130 7.46 19.55 -1.52
CA TYR A 130 7.24 18.14 -1.85
C TYR A 130 5.76 17.76 -1.87
N ILE A 131 4.95 18.29 -0.96
CA ILE A 131 3.48 18.07 -0.96
C ILE A 131 2.90 18.48 -2.30
N GLU A 132 3.21 19.68 -2.79
CA GLU A 132 2.66 20.16 -4.07
C GLU A 132 3.09 19.28 -5.26
N LYS A 133 4.32 18.80 -5.29
CA LYS A 133 4.79 17.86 -6.33
C LYS A 133 4.04 16.54 -6.27
N MET A 134 3.96 15.92 -5.09
CA MET A 134 3.27 14.64 -4.91
C MET A 134 1.77 14.77 -5.20
N LYS A 135 1.14 15.86 -4.75
CA LYS A 135 -0.27 16.18 -4.99
C LYS A 135 -0.58 16.26 -6.49
N SER A 136 0.29 16.91 -7.25
CA SER A 136 0.17 16.97 -8.71
C SER A 136 0.20 15.57 -9.34
N SER A 137 1.10 14.70 -8.91
CA SER A 137 1.20 13.32 -9.38
C SER A 137 -0.02 12.47 -8.99
N ILE A 138 -0.49 12.61 -7.76
CA ILE A 138 -1.70 11.93 -7.26
C ILE A 138 -2.93 12.37 -8.07
N LYS A 139 -3.08 13.68 -8.30
CA LYS A 139 -4.17 14.22 -9.13
C LYS A 139 -4.13 13.68 -10.56
N SER A 140 -2.93 13.56 -11.17
CA SER A 140 -2.79 13.04 -12.54
C SER A 140 -3.23 11.58 -12.71
N MET A 141 -3.25 10.80 -11.63
CA MET A 141 -3.81 9.43 -11.60
C MET A 141 -5.34 9.40 -11.58
N GLY A 142 -6.00 10.54 -11.33
CA GLY A 142 -7.44 10.67 -11.29
C GLY A 142 -8.10 9.94 -10.12
N TYR A 143 -7.45 9.87 -8.94
CA TYR A 143 -8.06 9.26 -7.76
C TYR A 143 -9.26 10.06 -7.23
N SER A 144 -10.25 9.36 -6.70
CA SER A 144 -11.51 9.93 -6.20
C SER A 144 -11.42 10.45 -4.75
N ILE A 145 -10.30 11.10 -4.45
CA ILE A 145 -10.02 11.72 -3.15
C ILE A 145 -10.90 12.95 -2.97
N ASP A 146 -11.44 13.14 -1.76
CA ASP A 146 -12.03 14.40 -1.35
C ASP A 146 -10.96 15.36 -0.83
N TRP A 147 -10.47 16.23 -1.70
CA TRP A 147 -9.43 17.21 -1.37
C TRP A 147 -9.84 18.27 -0.35
N ASN A 148 -11.15 18.38 -0.02
CA ASN A 148 -11.61 19.24 1.08
C ASN A 148 -11.28 18.61 2.46
N LEU A 149 -10.95 17.33 2.50
CA LEU A 149 -10.54 16.59 3.70
C LEU A 149 -9.03 16.43 3.80
N GLU A 150 -8.25 17.22 3.04
CA GLU A 150 -6.79 17.21 3.10
C GLU A 150 -6.31 17.68 4.48
N TYR A 151 -5.29 16.99 5.03
CA TYR A 151 -4.66 17.37 6.30
C TYR A 151 -3.14 17.17 6.27
N LYS A 152 -2.44 17.95 7.09
CA LYS A 152 -0.98 17.87 7.28
C LYS A 152 -0.70 17.67 8.77
N THR A 153 0.14 16.68 9.11
CA THR A 153 0.44 16.42 10.53
C THR A 153 1.17 17.59 11.21
N MET A 154 1.87 18.44 10.44
CA MET A 154 2.55 19.63 10.94
C MET A 154 1.62 20.83 11.22
N ASP A 155 0.35 20.79 10.78
CA ASP A 155 -0.56 21.89 11.02
C ASP A 155 -0.94 21.96 12.50
N PRO A 156 -0.98 23.18 13.12
CA PRO A 156 -1.31 23.35 14.53
C PRO A 156 -2.62 22.68 14.95
N GLU A 157 -3.64 22.73 14.11
CA GLU A 157 -4.94 22.07 14.37
C GLU A 157 -4.84 20.54 14.32
N TYR A 158 -3.84 19.97 13.64
CA TYR A 158 -3.59 18.53 13.66
C TYR A 158 -2.76 18.13 14.87
N TYR A 159 -1.56 18.70 15.05
CA TYR A 159 -0.69 18.27 16.14
C TYR A 159 -1.26 18.59 17.54
N LYS A 160 -2.20 19.56 17.65
CA LYS A 160 -3.04 19.72 18.85
C LYS A 160 -3.73 18.41 19.25
N LYS A 161 -4.23 17.64 18.28
CA LYS A 161 -4.91 16.36 18.52
C LYS A 161 -3.90 15.28 18.93
N THR A 162 -2.70 15.29 18.34
CA THR A 162 -1.59 14.43 18.77
C THR A 162 -1.23 14.73 20.23
N GLN A 163 -1.07 15.99 20.62
CA GLN A 163 -0.82 16.39 21.99
C GLN A 163 -1.97 16.00 22.94
N LEU A 164 -3.22 16.18 22.49
CA LEU A 164 -4.37 15.73 23.29
C LEU A 164 -4.32 14.21 23.51
N SER A 165 -3.96 13.43 22.47
CA SER A 165 -3.80 11.99 22.63
C SER A 165 -2.72 11.63 23.67
N PHE A 166 -1.61 12.37 23.68
CA PHE A 166 -0.55 12.22 24.69
C PHE A 166 -1.09 12.49 26.10
N VAL A 167 -1.77 13.61 26.30
CA VAL A 167 -2.36 13.98 27.60
C VAL A 167 -3.33 12.92 28.10
N LEU A 168 -4.22 12.43 27.23
CA LEU A 168 -5.18 11.40 27.59
C LEU A 168 -4.52 10.05 27.91
N LEU A 169 -3.52 9.64 27.11
CA LEU A 169 -2.74 8.42 27.36
C LEU A 169 -1.97 8.51 28.68
N TYR A 170 -1.39 9.68 28.99
CA TYR A 170 -0.72 9.91 30.28
C TYR A 170 -1.71 9.80 31.45
N LYS A 171 -2.86 10.46 31.39
CA LYS A 171 -3.93 10.37 32.40
C LYS A 171 -4.41 8.93 32.62
N LYS A 172 -4.43 8.12 31.56
CA LYS A 172 -4.79 6.68 31.65
C LYS A 172 -3.64 5.78 32.10
N GLY A 173 -2.44 6.32 32.35
CA GLY A 173 -1.28 5.56 32.82
C GLY A 173 -0.57 4.71 31.76
N TYR A 174 -0.84 4.99 30.46
CA TYR A 174 -0.13 4.33 29.35
C TYR A 174 1.21 5.01 29.00
N LEU A 175 1.45 6.24 29.43
CA LEU A 175 2.71 6.93 29.19
C LEU A 175 3.49 7.08 30.51
N TYR A 176 4.80 6.91 30.41
CA TYR A 176 5.72 7.08 31.54
C TYR A 176 7.09 7.58 31.08
N ARG A 177 7.89 8.10 31.98
CA ARG A 177 9.25 8.58 31.72
C ARG A 177 10.23 7.83 32.61
N GLU A 178 11.20 7.18 32.00
CA GLU A 178 12.17 6.36 32.69
C GLU A 178 13.55 6.39 32.04
N GLU A 179 14.62 6.22 32.80
CA GLU A 179 15.93 5.93 32.24
C GLU A 179 16.02 4.47 31.85
N HIS A 180 16.15 4.21 30.56
CA HIS A 180 16.13 2.86 30.00
C HIS A 180 17.10 2.75 28.84
N PRO A 181 17.72 1.57 28.62
CA PRO A 181 18.44 1.29 27.38
C PRO A 181 17.53 1.44 26.16
N VAL A 182 17.98 2.22 25.18
CA VAL A 182 17.24 2.47 23.90
C VAL A 182 18.19 2.32 22.73
N SER A 183 17.65 1.89 21.57
CA SER A 183 18.38 1.95 20.31
C SER A 183 18.63 3.42 19.96
N TRP A 184 19.89 3.76 19.70
CA TRP A 184 20.35 5.13 19.49
C TRP A 184 21.17 5.25 18.19
N CYS A 185 20.88 6.26 17.39
CA CYS A 185 21.69 6.57 16.21
C CYS A 185 22.70 7.69 16.54
N PRO A 186 24.01 7.39 16.59
CA PRO A 186 25.03 8.41 16.95
C PRO A 186 25.14 9.54 15.93
N ARG A 187 24.92 9.24 14.64
CA ARG A 187 24.95 10.27 13.58
C ARG A 187 23.73 11.20 13.64
N CYS A 188 22.55 10.65 13.90
CA CYS A 188 21.32 11.44 14.01
C CYS A 188 21.12 12.04 15.40
N GLU A 189 21.89 11.60 16.39
CA GLU A 189 21.83 12.05 17.79
C GLU A 189 20.41 11.94 18.36
N THR A 190 19.77 10.76 18.18
CA THR A 190 18.39 10.53 18.62
C THR A 190 18.10 9.06 18.86
N ALA A 191 17.15 8.79 19.75
CA ALA A 191 16.55 7.47 19.92
C ALA A 191 15.84 7.02 18.64
N ILE A 192 15.87 5.72 18.40
CA ILE A 192 15.22 5.04 17.27
C ILE A 192 14.25 3.99 17.82
N ALA A 193 13.03 3.94 17.31
CA ALA A 193 12.09 2.90 17.70
C ALA A 193 12.56 1.54 17.17
N GLU A 194 12.19 0.46 17.85
CA GLU A 194 12.61 -0.90 17.45
C GLU A 194 12.22 -1.24 16.01
N ALA A 195 11.06 -0.80 15.58
CA ALA A 195 10.58 -1.02 14.21
C ALA A 195 11.35 -0.24 13.13
N GLU A 196 12.19 0.72 13.54
CA GLU A 196 13.02 1.58 12.67
C GLU A 196 14.47 1.11 12.60
N VAL A 197 14.80 -0.01 13.27
CA VAL A 197 16.11 -0.65 13.15
C VAL A 197 16.09 -1.64 12.00
N GLU A 198 16.94 -1.41 11.00
CA GLU A 198 17.17 -2.31 9.88
C GLU A 198 18.36 -3.21 10.17
N TYR A 199 18.25 -4.51 9.89
CA TYR A 199 19.32 -5.45 10.08
C TYR A 199 20.00 -5.76 8.74
N VAL A 200 21.33 -5.53 8.67
CA VAL A 200 22.15 -5.74 7.48
C VAL A 200 23.14 -6.85 7.77
N GLU A 201 23.27 -7.81 6.84
CA GLU A 201 24.29 -8.85 6.92
C GLU A 201 25.69 -8.24 6.67
N ASP A 202 26.62 -8.48 7.58
CA ASP A 202 28.00 -7.98 7.56
C ASP A 202 28.98 -9.11 7.87
N VAL A 203 30.20 -8.99 7.38
CA VAL A 203 31.30 -9.88 7.72
C VAL A 203 32.18 -9.17 8.76
N GLY A 204 32.02 -9.57 10.00
CA GLY A 204 32.80 -9.05 11.12
C GLY A 204 33.94 -9.97 11.56
N GLU A 205 34.68 -9.51 12.56
CA GLU A 205 35.74 -10.26 13.22
C GLU A 205 35.30 -10.67 14.63
N LEU A 206 35.44 -11.96 14.95
CA LEU A 206 35.33 -12.48 16.30
C LEU A 206 36.73 -12.57 16.86
N ILE A 207 36.99 -11.82 17.93
CA ILE A 207 38.29 -11.62 18.51
C ILE A 207 38.34 -12.34 19.86
N TYR A 208 39.33 -13.21 20.03
CA TYR A 208 39.56 -13.97 21.24
C TYR A 208 40.58 -13.23 22.11
N ILE A 209 40.10 -12.67 23.22
CA ILE A 209 40.86 -11.79 24.12
C ILE A 209 41.13 -12.50 25.44
N GLU A 210 42.36 -12.44 25.89
CA GLU A 210 42.76 -12.96 27.17
C GLU A 210 42.36 -12.03 28.31
N PHE A 211 41.51 -12.53 29.21
CA PHE A 211 41.25 -11.97 30.52
C PHE A 211 41.97 -12.83 31.59
N HIS A 212 42.18 -12.26 32.77
CA HIS A 212 42.73 -13.01 33.91
C HIS A 212 41.65 -13.17 34.99
N ALA A 213 41.52 -14.40 35.46
CA ALA A 213 40.62 -14.75 36.54
C ALA A 213 41.25 -15.70 37.52
N ASN A 214 41.32 -15.37 38.79
CA ASN A 214 41.95 -16.20 39.83
C ASN A 214 43.39 -16.63 39.48
N GLY A 215 44.17 -15.74 38.84
CA GLY A 215 45.57 -16.04 38.40
C GLY A 215 45.71 -16.91 37.19
N LYS A 216 44.63 -17.28 36.53
CA LYS A 216 44.62 -18.09 35.29
C LYS A 216 44.07 -17.29 34.10
N GLU A 217 44.41 -17.76 32.92
CA GLU A 217 43.88 -17.22 31.66
C GLU A 217 42.41 -17.60 31.47
N LEU A 218 41.60 -16.63 31.08
CA LEU A 218 40.22 -16.82 30.69
C LEU A 218 39.97 -16.16 29.32
N ILE A 219 39.75 -16.96 28.27
CA ILE A 219 39.61 -16.46 26.92
C ILE A 219 38.17 -16.09 26.62
N ILE A 220 37.94 -14.82 26.24
CA ILE A 220 36.65 -14.29 25.88
C ILE A 220 36.58 -13.98 24.41
N ALA A 221 35.52 -14.42 23.72
CA ALA A 221 35.33 -14.14 22.31
C ALA A 221 34.30 -13.00 22.15
N THR A 222 34.68 -11.92 21.45
CA THR A 222 33.81 -10.76 21.22
C THR A 222 33.92 -10.23 19.79
N THR A 223 32.83 -9.72 19.23
CA THR A 223 32.80 -8.94 17.98
C THR A 223 32.94 -7.44 18.23
N ARG A 224 32.88 -7.02 19.50
CA ARG A 224 32.83 -5.61 19.93
C ARG A 224 33.89 -5.29 20.96
N PRO A 225 35.20 -5.38 20.61
CA PRO A 225 36.30 -5.06 21.52
C PRO A 225 36.24 -3.59 21.97
N GLU A 226 35.62 -2.69 21.22
CA GLU A 226 35.39 -1.31 21.56
C GLU A 226 34.51 -1.12 22.80
N LEU A 227 33.85 -2.17 23.30
CA LEU A 227 33.05 -2.14 24.53
C LEU A 227 33.80 -2.63 25.78
N LEU A 228 35.08 -2.97 25.69
CA LEU A 228 35.91 -3.33 26.86
C LEU A 228 35.79 -2.33 28.03
N PRO A 229 35.78 -0.99 27.79
CA PRO A 229 35.60 -0.02 28.89
C PRO A 229 34.21 -0.11 29.53
N ALA A 230 33.22 -0.66 28.87
CA ALA A 230 31.87 -0.87 29.39
C ALA A 230 31.64 -2.29 29.95
N CYS A 231 32.63 -3.14 30.00
CA CYS A 231 32.52 -4.49 30.54
C CYS A 231 32.18 -4.43 32.07
N VAL A 232 31.04 -5.04 32.46
CA VAL A 232 30.53 -5.05 33.86
C VAL A 232 30.44 -6.43 34.46
N ALA A 233 30.49 -7.49 33.65
CA ALA A 233 30.53 -8.88 34.08
C ALA A 233 31.07 -9.79 32.93
N VAL A 234 31.38 -11.02 33.29
CA VAL A 234 31.65 -12.13 32.37
C VAL A 234 30.60 -13.19 32.63
N ALA A 235 30.08 -13.84 31.58
CA ALA A 235 29.12 -14.95 31.72
C ALA A 235 29.67 -16.24 31.13
N ILE A 236 29.38 -17.36 31.82
CA ILE A 236 29.73 -18.73 31.45
C ILE A 236 28.48 -19.60 31.57
N ASN A 237 28.41 -20.67 30.79
CA ASN A 237 27.31 -21.62 30.97
C ASN A 237 27.60 -22.52 32.17
N PRO A 238 26.65 -22.70 33.11
CA PRO A 238 26.85 -23.52 34.32
C PRO A 238 27.13 -25.00 34.04
N LEU A 239 26.77 -25.49 32.80
CA LEU A 239 26.98 -26.85 32.36
C LEU A 239 28.32 -27.01 31.63
N ASP A 240 29.09 -25.94 31.43
CA ASP A 240 30.38 -26.01 30.75
C ASP A 240 31.50 -26.31 31.77
N GLU A 241 31.89 -27.58 31.84
CA GLU A 241 32.93 -28.06 32.76
C GLU A 241 34.30 -27.37 32.60
N ARG A 242 34.59 -26.81 31.40
CA ARG A 242 35.85 -26.09 31.13
C ARG A 242 36.06 -24.87 32.01
N TYR A 243 34.97 -24.25 32.44
CA TYR A 243 34.97 -22.96 33.14
C TYR A 243 34.34 -23.01 34.54
N LYS A 244 33.95 -24.18 35.02
CA LYS A 244 33.28 -24.38 36.32
C LYS A 244 34.06 -23.78 37.51
N GLU A 245 35.42 -23.88 37.48
CA GLU A 245 36.30 -23.33 38.50
C GLU A 245 36.23 -21.76 38.60
N PHE A 246 35.80 -21.09 37.55
CA PHE A 246 35.70 -19.63 37.51
C PHE A 246 34.35 -19.08 38.02
N THR A 247 33.36 -19.94 38.25
CA THR A 247 32.04 -19.53 38.71
C THR A 247 32.15 -18.77 40.05
N ASN A 248 31.43 -17.60 40.14
CA ASN A 248 31.44 -16.72 41.34
C ASN A 248 32.85 -16.15 41.68
N LYS A 249 33.76 -16.13 40.73
CA LYS A 249 35.05 -15.44 40.83
C LYS A 249 34.97 -14.07 40.12
N GLU A 250 36.12 -13.38 40.20
CA GLU A 250 36.29 -12.11 39.48
C GLU A 250 37.21 -12.29 38.26
N ALA A 251 36.92 -11.66 37.17
CA ALA A 251 37.81 -11.49 36.03
C ALA A 251 38.33 -10.05 35.96
N ILE A 252 39.55 -9.90 35.45
CA ILE A 252 40.16 -8.59 35.25
C ILE A 252 40.04 -8.24 33.77
N VAL A 253 39.37 -7.11 33.48
CA VAL A 253 39.23 -6.56 32.12
C VAL A 253 40.59 -6.04 31.64
N PRO A 254 41.13 -6.59 30.55
CA PRO A 254 42.44 -6.17 30.06
C PRO A 254 42.49 -4.69 29.69
N ILE A 255 43.64 -4.04 29.85
CA ILE A 255 43.91 -2.60 29.59
C ILE A 255 43.20 -1.68 30.62
N PHE A 256 41.97 -1.97 31.01
CA PHE A 256 41.19 -1.13 31.93
C PHE A 256 41.36 -1.53 33.40
N GLU A 257 41.86 -2.73 33.68
CA GLU A 257 42.17 -3.27 35.03
C GLU A 257 40.98 -3.29 35.96
N ARG A 258 39.76 -3.30 35.42
CA ARG A 258 38.51 -3.39 36.18
C ARG A 258 38.26 -4.84 36.54
N LYS A 259 37.94 -5.06 37.81
CA LYS A 259 37.46 -6.34 38.32
C LYS A 259 35.97 -6.46 38.09
N VAL A 260 35.51 -7.55 37.49
CA VAL A 260 34.12 -7.82 37.20
C VAL A 260 33.73 -9.23 37.61
N PRO A 261 32.49 -9.48 38.08
CA PRO A 261 32.06 -10.80 38.49
C PRO A 261 31.92 -11.75 37.28
N ILE A 262 32.18 -13.05 37.53
CA ILE A 262 31.91 -14.13 36.59
C ILE A 262 30.58 -14.79 37.00
N LEU A 263 29.58 -14.69 36.15
CA LEU A 263 28.20 -15.13 36.38
C LEU A 263 27.97 -16.47 35.64
N ALA A 264 27.15 -17.32 36.25
CA ALA A 264 26.66 -18.54 35.59
C ALA A 264 25.26 -18.26 35.00
N ASP A 265 25.12 -18.40 33.66
CA ASP A 265 23.84 -18.23 32.97
C ASP A 265 23.64 -19.28 31.88
N GLU A 266 22.50 -19.95 31.88
CA GLU A 266 22.16 -21.02 30.93
C GLU A 266 21.98 -20.51 29.49
N ASN A 267 21.76 -19.21 29.28
CA ASN A 267 21.62 -18.60 27.95
C ASN A 267 22.98 -18.38 27.25
N VAL A 268 24.09 -18.64 27.91
CA VAL A 268 25.41 -18.63 27.25
C VAL A 268 25.55 -19.89 26.42
N ASP A 269 25.79 -19.75 25.12
CA ASP A 269 26.06 -20.89 24.24
C ASP A 269 27.53 -21.36 24.43
N PRO A 270 27.77 -22.54 25.00
CA PRO A 270 29.11 -23.05 25.23
C PRO A 270 29.89 -23.41 23.94
N LYS A 271 29.20 -23.48 22.80
CA LYS A 271 29.79 -23.80 21.48
C LYS A 271 30.13 -22.53 20.67
N PHE A 272 29.63 -21.39 21.04
CA PHE A 272 29.91 -20.15 20.32
C PHE A 272 31.19 -19.49 20.83
N GLY A 273 32.14 -19.23 19.92
CA GLY A 273 33.41 -18.62 20.28
C GLY A 273 34.21 -19.47 21.30
N SER A 274 34.56 -18.85 22.42
CA SER A 274 35.20 -19.55 23.53
C SER A 274 34.21 -20.24 24.49
N GLY A 275 32.93 -19.94 24.40
CA GLY A 275 31.94 -20.32 25.41
C GLY A 275 31.89 -19.36 26.60
N VAL A 276 32.63 -18.27 26.57
CA VAL A 276 32.75 -17.24 27.60
C VAL A 276 32.41 -15.89 26.95
N VAL A 277 31.47 -15.15 27.54
CA VAL A 277 30.94 -13.90 26.98
C VAL A 277 31.22 -12.75 27.97
N MET A 278 31.73 -11.63 27.48
CA MET A 278 31.72 -10.39 28.28
C MET A 278 30.36 -9.71 28.19
N ILE A 279 29.83 -9.25 29.31
CA ILE A 279 28.61 -8.45 29.43
C ILE A 279 29.01 -6.99 29.48
N CYS A 280 28.54 -6.22 28.53
CA CYS A 280 28.81 -4.78 28.45
C CYS A 280 27.54 -3.95 28.63
N THR A 281 27.67 -2.68 28.88
CA THR A 281 26.55 -1.76 28.95
C THR A 281 26.59 -0.73 27.80
N PHE A 282 26.00 -0.99 26.57
CA PHE A 282 25.34 -2.24 26.18
C PHE A 282 25.84 -2.65 24.79
N GLY A 283 26.19 -3.93 24.60
CA GLY A 283 26.61 -4.44 23.29
C GLY A 283 25.45 -4.87 22.42
N ASP A 284 24.45 -5.52 23.03
CA ASP A 284 23.24 -5.98 22.36
C ASP A 284 22.06 -6.08 23.37
N LYS A 285 20.93 -6.61 22.91
CA LYS A 285 19.74 -6.82 23.74
C LYS A 285 19.93 -7.88 24.82
N THR A 286 20.84 -8.80 24.63
CA THR A 286 21.16 -9.83 25.63
C THR A 286 21.85 -9.21 26.83
N ASP A 287 22.76 -8.29 26.59
CA ASP A 287 23.41 -7.49 27.62
C ASP A 287 22.38 -6.70 28.47
N VAL A 288 21.36 -6.13 27.84
CA VAL A 288 20.28 -5.42 28.53
C VAL A 288 19.48 -6.38 29.45
N ARG A 289 19.18 -7.61 28.96
CA ARG A 289 18.47 -8.61 29.78
C ARG A 289 19.32 -9.06 30.99
N TRP A 290 20.62 -9.32 30.79
CA TRP A 290 21.53 -9.70 31.86
C TRP A 290 21.75 -8.55 32.86
N GLN A 291 21.87 -7.32 32.36
CA GLN A 291 21.98 -6.15 33.21
C GLN A 291 20.77 -6.06 34.17
N LYS A 292 19.54 -6.22 33.68
CA LYS A 292 18.31 -6.22 34.49
C LYS A 292 18.27 -7.43 35.45
N LYS A 293 18.52 -8.64 34.94
CA LYS A 293 18.47 -9.88 35.69
C LYS A 293 19.43 -9.88 36.88
N TYR A 294 20.64 -9.42 36.68
CA TYR A 294 21.71 -9.44 37.67
C TYR A 294 21.94 -8.07 38.38
N ARG A 295 21.17 -7.06 38.02
CA ARG A 295 21.29 -5.67 38.51
C ARG A 295 22.72 -5.14 38.38
N LEU A 296 23.32 -5.34 37.23
CA LEU A 296 24.69 -4.90 36.95
C LEU A 296 24.77 -3.38 36.82
N PRO A 297 25.92 -2.76 37.15
CA PRO A 297 26.09 -1.32 36.98
C PRO A 297 26.01 -0.92 35.50
N ILE A 298 25.65 0.35 35.24
CA ILE A 298 25.61 0.91 33.89
C ILE A 298 26.82 1.83 33.71
N ILE A 299 27.68 1.51 32.76
CA ILE A 299 28.89 2.26 32.39
C ILE A 299 28.69 2.86 31.00
N LYS A 300 28.61 4.17 30.93
CA LYS A 300 28.37 4.90 29.66
C LYS A 300 29.71 5.13 28.94
N ALA A 301 30.26 4.12 28.28
CA ALA A 301 31.55 4.21 27.57
C ALA A 301 31.45 4.95 26.23
N ILE A 302 30.28 5.05 25.64
CA ILE A 302 30.00 5.73 24.36
C ILE A 302 29.10 6.94 24.64
N THR A 303 29.47 8.10 24.07
CA THR A 303 28.69 9.34 24.14
C THR A 303 27.57 9.35 23.10
N GLU A 304 26.60 10.26 23.23
CA GLU A 304 25.45 10.35 22.33
C GLU A 304 25.83 10.66 20.86
N ASP A 305 26.94 11.33 20.64
CA ASP A 305 27.51 11.66 19.34
C ASP A 305 28.46 10.59 18.76
N GLY A 306 28.60 9.45 19.48
CA GLY A 306 29.34 8.28 18.99
C GLY A 306 30.85 8.32 19.22
N PHE A 307 31.30 9.05 20.23
CA PHE A 307 32.70 9.09 20.66
C PHE A 307 32.87 8.34 22.00
N MET A 308 34.12 7.98 22.28
CA MET A 308 34.47 7.33 23.54
C MET A 308 34.45 8.35 24.70
N SER A 309 33.82 7.97 25.79
CA SER A 309 33.66 8.79 27.00
C SER A 309 34.93 8.75 27.89
N GLU A 310 34.84 9.38 29.07
CA GLU A 310 35.84 9.32 30.14
C GLU A 310 36.20 7.88 30.56
N GLU A 311 35.26 6.96 30.44
CA GLU A 311 35.44 5.55 30.83
C GLU A 311 36.46 4.84 29.95
N ALA A 312 36.72 5.33 28.74
CA ALA A 312 37.78 4.85 27.87
C ALA A 312 39.19 5.36 28.23
N LYS A 313 39.33 6.15 29.33
CA LYS A 313 40.60 6.71 29.86
C LYS A 313 41.36 7.48 28.75
N GLN A 314 42.60 7.05 28.45
CA GLN A 314 43.49 7.69 27.43
C GLN A 314 42.90 7.66 25.99
N PHE A 315 41.86 6.90 25.75
CA PHE A 315 41.22 6.80 24.43
C PHE A 315 39.95 7.65 24.32
N LYS A 316 39.68 8.50 25.32
CA LYS A 316 38.55 9.46 25.29
C LYS A 316 38.59 10.29 24.01
N GLY A 317 37.43 10.55 23.42
CA GLY A 317 37.24 11.42 22.26
C GLY A 317 37.57 10.78 20.92
N LEU A 318 38.01 9.52 20.87
CA LEU A 318 38.07 8.76 19.64
C LEU A 318 36.66 8.35 19.22
N SER A 319 36.38 8.34 17.92
CA SER A 319 35.16 7.73 17.41
C SER A 319 35.16 6.22 17.68
N ILE A 320 33.97 5.61 17.77
CA ILE A 320 33.79 4.15 17.97
C ILE A 320 34.66 3.36 16.97
N LYS A 321 34.67 3.78 15.70
CA LYS A 321 35.42 3.12 14.62
C LYS A 321 36.95 3.23 14.82
N GLU A 322 37.42 4.41 15.13
CA GLU A 322 38.84 4.65 15.41
C GLU A 322 39.29 3.87 16.65
N PHE A 323 38.49 3.94 17.71
CA PHE A 323 38.80 3.22 18.95
C PHE A 323 38.84 1.72 18.74
N LYS A 324 37.93 1.15 17.96
CA LYS A 324 37.95 -0.27 17.62
C LYS A 324 39.30 -0.68 17.01
N SER A 325 39.82 0.06 16.08
CA SER A 325 41.13 -0.21 15.46
C SER A 325 42.28 -0.07 16.48
N VAL A 326 42.26 1.01 17.25
CA VAL A 326 43.30 1.29 18.26
C VAL A 326 43.34 0.25 19.38
N ILE A 327 42.20 -0.17 19.90
CA ILE A 327 42.12 -1.15 20.98
C ILE A 327 42.59 -2.53 20.53
N ILE A 328 42.29 -2.92 19.28
CA ILE A 328 42.79 -4.17 18.70
C ILE A 328 44.32 -4.17 18.59
N GLU A 329 44.90 -3.04 18.13
CA GLU A 329 46.38 -2.90 18.06
C GLU A 329 47.01 -2.93 19.45
N GLU A 330 46.42 -2.26 20.42
CA GLU A 330 46.95 -2.26 21.78
C GLU A 330 46.88 -3.65 22.43
N LEU A 331 45.81 -4.38 22.23
CA LEU A 331 45.69 -5.77 22.68
C LEU A 331 46.70 -6.66 22.00
N LYS A 332 46.99 -6.50 20.69
CA LYS A 332 48.03 -7.24 19.97
C LYS A 332 49.43 -6.95 20.51
N LYS A 333 49.73 -5.69 20.75
CA LYS A 333 51.03 -5.27 21.31
C LYS A 333 51.30 -5.90 22.67
N ARG A 334 50.26 -6.10 23.48
CA ARG A 334 50.35 -6.74 24.80
C ARG A 334 50.26 -8.27 24.74
N GLY A 335 50.10 -8.88 23.55
CA GLY A 335 50.00 -10.33 23.39
C GLY A 335 48.67 -10.93 23.88
N LEU A 336 47.66 -10.08 24.08
CA LEU A 336 46.37 -10.47 24.68
C LEU A 336 45.35 -10.99 23.65
N ILE A 337 45.64 -10.99 22.35
CA ILE A 337 44.82 -11.62 21.32
C ILE A 337 45.34 -13.00 21.02
N LYS A 338 44.50 -14.02 21.28
CA LYS A 338 44.82 -15.41 20.99
C LYS A 338 44.44 -15.81 19.54
N LYS A 339 43.33 -15.28 19.02
CA LYS A 339 42.82 -15.64 17.69
C LYS A 339 41.91 -14.55 17.15
N ILE A 340 41.81 -14.43 15.82
CA ILE A 340 40.82 -13.61 15.14
C ILE A 340 40.16 -14.47 14.05
N GLU A 341 38.84 -14.56 14.01
CA GLU A 341 38.05 -15.29 13.02
C GLU A 341 37.08 -14.36 12.30
N LYS A 342 36.87 -14.57 11.01
CA LYS A 342 35.78 -13.88 10.27
C LYS A 342 34.45 -14.59 10.52
N ILE A 343 33.43 -13.84 10.89
CA ILE A 343 32.07 -14.36 11.08
C ILE A 343 31.05 -13.52 10.34
N LYS A 344 30.00 -14.16 9.88
CA LYS A 344 28.80 -13.45 9.42
C LYS A 344 27.98 -13.01 10.62
N ARG A 345 27.54 -11.76 10.59
CA ARG A 345 26.71 -11.17 11.65
C ARG A 345 25.67 -10.25 11.05
N ASN A 346 24.59 -10.04 11.79
CA ASN A 346 23.59 -9.03 11.46
C ASN A 346 23.84 -7.78 12.33
N ILE A 347 24.00 -6.62 11.68
CA ILE A 347 24.18 -5.34 12.37
C ILE A 347 22.88 -4.54 12.25
N GLY A 348 22.37 -4.07 13.39
CA GLY A 348 21.29 -3.09 13.42
C GLY A 348 21.77 -1.74 12.92
N THR A 349 21.08 -1.16 11.95
CA THR A 349 21.37 0.16 11.37
C THR A 349 20.16 1.07 11.45
N CYS A 350 20.41 2.36 11.49
CA CYS A 350 19.37 3.37 11.42
C CYS A 350 18.71 3.33 10.03
N TRP A 351 17.42 3.11 9.96
CA TRP A 351 16.64 3.04 8.72
C TRP A 351 16.82 4.25 7.78
N ARG A 352 17.26 5.38 8.33
CA ARG A 352 17.38 6.63 7.59
C ARG A 352 18.78 6.97 7.09
N CYS A 353 19.79 6.80 7.93
CA CYS A 353 21.16 7.18 7.59
C CYS A 353 22.10 5.96 7.46
N HIS A 354 21.59 4.76 7.69
CA HIS A 354 22.29 3.47 7.61
C HIS A 354 23.54 3.38 8.51
N THR A 355 23.67 4.29 9.49
CA THR A 355 24.71 4.21 10.51
C THR A 355 24.36 3.10 11.49
N PRO A 356 25.31 2.24 11.92
CA PRO A 356 25.09 1.28 12.98
C PRO A 356 24.50 1.95 14.22
N VAL A 357 23.48 1.33 14.81
CA VAL A 357 22.87 1.81 16.05
C VAL A 357 23.61 1.29 17.25
N GLU A 358 23.68 2.12 18.30
CA GLU A 358 24.17 1.75 19.61
C GLU A 358 23.00 1.57 20.58
N ILE A 359 23.21 0.88 21.69
CA ILE A 359 22.25 0.86 22.79
C ILE A 359 22.83 1.71 23.93
N ILE A 360 22.14 2.79 24.27
CA ILE A 360 22.55 3.69 25.36
C ILE A 360 21.45 3.83 26.40
N SER A 361 21.83 4.05 27.68
CA SER A 361 20.87 4.39 28.73
C SER A 361 20.58 5.87 28.72
N LYS A 362 19.32 6.23 28.52
CA LYS A 362 18.87 7.62 28.46
C LYS A 362 17.46 7.76 29.03
N LEU A 363 17.20 8.88 29.69
CA LEU A 363 15.88 9.23 30.19
C LEU A 363 14.97 9.55 28.99
N GLN A 364 13.91 8.77 28.79
CA GLN A 364 13.01 8.83 27.64
C GLN A 364 11.54 8.72 28.06
N TRP A 365 10.66 9.19 27.19
CA TRP A 365 9.23 8.91 27.27
C TRP A 365 8.88 7.62 26.53
N PHE A 366 8.05 6.81 27.16
CA PHE A 366 7.59 5.52 26.63
C PHE A 366 6.07 5.42 26.62
N MET A 367 5.55 4.68 25.65
CA MET A 367 4.18 4.18 25.65
C MET A 367 4.19 2.68 25.94
N LYS A 368 3.40 2.24 26.93
CA LYS A 368 3.22 0.83 27.28
C LYS A 368 2.61 0.07 26.11
N THR A 369 3.40 -0.71 25.40
CA THR A 369 2.99 -1.55 24.28
C THR A 369 3.04 -3.03 24.61
N MET A 370 3.95 -3.43 25.50
CA MET A 370 4.07 -4.82 25.94
C MET A 370 2.81 -5.29 26.69
N ASP A 371 2.26 -4.46 27.56
CA ASP A 371 1.01 -4.73 28.30
C ASP A 371 -0.20 -4.87 27.35
N MET A 372 -0.09 -4.37 26.09
CA MET A 372 -1.15 -4.39 25.10
C MET A 372 -1.09 -5.62 24.17
N THR A 373 -0.04 -6.45 24.26
CA THR A 373 0.21 -7.57 23.31
C THR A 373 -1.00 -8.48 23.15
N GLU A 374 -1.57 -8.97 24.26
CA GLU A 374 -2.73 -9.88 24.18
C GLU A 374 -3.96 -9.19 23.58
N LYS A 375 -4.15 -7.91 23.84
CA LYS A 375 -5.25 -7.12 23.29
C LYS A 375 -5.09 -6.89 21.79
N VAL A 376 -3.87 -6.63 21.34
CA VAL A 376 -3.53 -6.52 19.91
C VAL A 376 -3.80 -7.85 19.19
N ILE A 377 -3.34 -8.97 19.76
CA ILE A 377 -3.58 -10.33 19.20
C ILE A 377 -5.06 -10.64 19.14
N TYR A 378 -5.83 -10.31 20.17
CA TYR A 378 -7.28 -10.48 20.21
C TYR A 378 -7.97 -9.78 19.06
N TRP A 379 -7.65 -8.51 18.82
CA TRP A 379 -8.26 -7.72 17.74
C TRP A 379 -7.71 -8.08 16.36
N ALA A 380 -6.41 -8.34 16.22
CA ALA A 380 -5.83 -8.81 14.97
C ALA A 380 -6.50 -10.09 14.43
N ASN A 381 -7.01 -10.94 15.33
CA ASN A 381 -7.76 -12.14 14.92
C ASN A 381 -9.21 -11.88 14.54
N ARG A 382 -9.77 -10.71 14.83
CA ARG A 382 -11.19 -10.36 14.59
C ARG A 382 -11.41 -9.43 13.43
N ILE A 383 -10.45 -8.59 13.09
CA ILE A 383 -10.51 -7.75 11.89
C ILE A 383 -10.32 -8.60 10.63
N LYS A 384 -10.89 -8.15 9.51
CA LYS A 384 -10.73 -8.81 8.20
C LYS A 384 -9.38 -8.44 7.59
N TRP A 385 -8.50 -9.43 7.35
CA TRP A 385 -7.22 -9.26 6.65
C TRP A 385 -7.32 -9.73 5.20
N VAL A 386 -6.88 -8.89 4.29
CA VAL A 386 -6.78 -9.21 2.87
C VAL A 386 -5.35 -8.89 2.38
N PRO A 387 -4.53 -9.89 2.12
CA PRO A 387 -4.75 -11.33 2.32
C PRO A 387 -4.63 -11.76 3.79
N SER A 388 -5.23 -12.88 4.12
CA SER A 388 -5.33 -13.36 5.51
C SER A 388 -3.97 -13.70 6.15
N PHE A 389 -2.95 -14.06 5.37
CA PHE A 389 -1.62 -14.37 5.88
C PHE A 389 -0.90 -13.17 6.48
N ALA A 390 -1.23 -11.94 6.04
CA ALA A 390 -0.58 -10.72 6.52
C ALA A 390 -0.77 -10.49 8.02
N LYS A 391 -1.88 -11.00 8.60
CA LYS A 391 -2.16 -10.99 10.03
C LYS A 391 -1.00 -11.51 10.87
N LYS A 392 -0.32 -12.55 10.39
CA LYS A 392 0.77 -13.18 11.12
C LYS A 392 1.91 -12.20 11.42
N ARG A 393 2.17 -11.26 10.51
CA ARG A 393 3.24 -10.26 10.71
C ARG A 393 2.98 -9.34 11.91
N MET A 394 1.74 -8.91 12.12
CA MET A 394 1.37 -8.11 13.29
C MET A 394 1.46 -8.91 14.58
N ILE A 395 0.97 -10.16 14.58
CA ILE A 395 1.00 -11.03 15.75
C ILE A 395 2.44 -11.38 16.16
N ASP A 396 3.27 -11.77 15.18
CA ASP A 396 4.67 -12.12 15.44
C ASP A 396 5.43 -10.88 15.93
N TRP A 397 5.18 -9.71 15.36
CA TRP A 397 5.78 -8.45 15.80
C TRP A 397 5.40 -8.12 17.26
N ALA A 398 4.11 -8.13 17.58
CA ALA A 398 3.65 -7.84 18.95
C ALA A 398 4.28 -8.78 19.99
N LYS A 399 4.53 -10.05 19.64
CA LYS A 399 5.18 -11.03 20.51
C LYS A 399 6.70 -10.88 20.61
N SER A 400 7.32 -10.24 19.63
CA SER A 400 8.80 -10.13 19.54
C SER A 400 9.36 -8.91 20.26
N LEU A 401 8.51 -8.02 20.78
CA LEU A 401 8.95 -6.80 21.46
C LEU A 401 9.64 -7.12 22.79
N ASP A 402 10.82 -6.53 22.99
CA ASP A 402 11.61 -6.67 24.22
C ASP A 402 11.38 -5.53 25.22
N TRP A 403 10.84 -4.38 24.72
CA TRP A 403 10.53 -3.20 25.54
C TRP A 403 9.43 -2.36 24.92
N ASP A 404 8.92 -1.41 25.70
CA ASP A 404 7.86 -0.50 25.29
C ASP A 404 8.30 0.49 24.22
N TRP A 405 7.35 1.09 23.51
CA TRP A 405 7.61 2.04 22.45
C TRP A 405 8.21 3.34 23.00
N VAL A 406 9.45 3.63 22.65
CA VAL A 406 10.09 4.93 22.93
C VAL A 406 9.47 6.00 22.02
N ILE A 407 8.78 6.99 22.63
CA ILE A 407 8.03 8.03 21.89
C ILE A 407 8.73 9.39 21.88
N SER A 408 9.84 9.58 22.58
CA SER A 408 10.62 10.82 22.55
C SER A 408 11.78 10.76 21.56
N ARG A 409 12.02 11.89 20.92
CA ARG A 409 13.09 12.06 19.92
C ARG A 409 13.86 13.35 20.20
N GLN A 410 15.18 13.29 20.10
CA GLN A 410 16.09 14.43 20.30
C GLN A 410 16.27 15.19 18.98
N ARG A 411 15.16 15.48 18.34
CA ARG A 411 15.05 16.23 17.08
C ARG A 411 14.23 17.50 17.31
N VAL A 412 13.96 18.27 16.27
CA VAL A 412 13.29 19.57 16.43
C VAL A 412 12.02 19.71 15.58
N PHE A 413 11.97 19.06 14.39
CA PHE A 413 10.83 19.12 13.47
C PHE A 413 9.88 17.95 13.71
N ALA A 414 9.15 18.03 14.81
CA ALA A 414 8.08 17.09 15.15
C ALA A 414 7.16 17.74 16.18
N THR A 415 6.04 17.06 16.51
CA THR A 415 5.08 17.52 17.53
C THR A 415 5.76 17.62 18.91
N PRO A 416 5.76 18.79 19.55
CA PRO A 416 6.34 18.97 20.87
C PRO A 416 5.62 18.13 21.93
N ILE A 417 6.38 17.56 22.85
CA ILE A 417 5.82 16.86 24.02
C ILE A 417 5.29 17.91 25.01
N PRO A 418 3.98 17.92 25.34
CA PRO A 418 3.35 19.01 26.08
C PRO A 418 3.61 18.90 27.60
N VAL A 419 4.89 18.97 28.00
CA VAL A 419 5.34 18.71 29.39
C VAL A 419 6.38 19.73 29.83
N TRP A 420 6.34 20.08 31.13
CA TRP A 420 7.37 20.86 31.84
C TRP A 420 7.82 20.12 33.09
N TYR A 421 8.96 20.50 33.59
CA TYR A 421 9.57 19.99 34.84
C TYR A 421 9.80 21.12 35.81
N CYS A 422 9.41 20.92 37.05
CA CYS A 422 9.81 21.83 38.10
C CYS A 422 11.33 21.76 38.31
N LYS A 423 12.04 22.89 38.19
CA LYS A 423 13.51 22.88 38.33
C LYS A 423 13.96 22.43 39.71
N ASN A 424 13.18 22.70 40.78
CA ASN A 424 13.52 22.38 42.15
C ASN A 424 13.29 20.90 42.48
N CYS A 425 12.07 20.38 42.27
CA CYS A 425 11.70 19.01 42.74
C CYS A 425 11.51 18.02 41.57
N LYS A 426 11.80 18.43 40.33
CA LYS A 426 11.65 17.59 39.12
C LYS A 426 10.24 17.04 38.91
N ASN A 427 9.21 17.61 39.55
CA ASN A 427 7.82 17.22 39.34
C ASN A 427 7.45 17.43 37.86
N ILE A 428 6.76 16.46 37.27
CA ILE A 428 6.28 16.48 35.90
C ILE A 428 4.96 17.25 35.84
N ILE A 429 4.88 18.26 34.99
CA ILE A 429 3.69 19.07 34.71
C ILE A 429 3.27 18.79 33.28
N VAL A 430 2.19 18.04 33.10
CA VAL A 430 1.59 17.79 31.78
C VAL A 430 0.59 18.90 31.48
N ALA A 431 0.53 19.36 30.24
CA ALA A 431 -0.41 20.38 29.81
C ALA A 431 -1.86 19.98 30.11
N ASP A 432 -2.68 20.96 30.50
CA ASP A 432 -4.13 20.78 30.47
C ASP A 432 -4.63 20.77 29.01
N GLU A 433 -5.71 20.08 28.74
CA GLU A 433 -6.31 19.96 27.41
C GLU A 433 -6.68 21.32 26.80
N SER A 434 -7.07 22.28 27.64
CA SER A 434 -7.42 23.65 27.23
C SER A 434 -6.21 24.48 26.80
N TRP A 435 -5.00 24.07 27.14
CA TRP A 435 -3.78 24.81 26.76
C TRP A 435 -3.32 24.51 25.35
N LEU A 436 -3.70 23.35 24.82
CA LEU A 436 -3.23 22.82 23.55
C LEU A 436 -3.68 23.65 22.33
N PRO A 437 -2.84 23.85 21.31
CA PRO A 437 -1.48 23.32 21.20
C PRO A 437 -0.47 24.17 22.00
N VAL A 438 0.62 23.53 22.49
CA VAL A 438 1.72 24.21 23.20
C VAL A 438 3.09 23.72 22.69
N ASP A 439 4.08 24.58 22.79
CA ASP A 439 5.48 24.19 22.60
C ASP A 439 6.30 24.55 23.85
N PRO A 440 6.57 23.57 24.73
CA PRO A 440 7.28 23.81 25.99
C PRO A 440 8.71 24.33 25.82
N ARG A 441 9.30 24.18 24.63
CA ARG A 441 10.64 24.73 24.32
C ARG A 441 10.64 26.25 24.29
N PHE A 442 9.46 26.87 24.06
CA PHE A 442 9.30 28.32 23.91
C PHE A 442 8.25 28.92 24.86
N GLU A 443 7.41 28.11 25.50
CA GLU A 443 6.29 28.54 26.34
C GLU A 443 6.46 28.04 27.78
N LYS A 444 6.00 28.81 28.77
CA LYS A 444 5.92 28.39 30.18
C LYS A 444 4.59 27.68 30.43
N PRO A 445 4.52 26.79 31.45
CA PRO A 445 3.25 26.21 31.86
C PRO A 445 2.32 27.30 32.41
N ARG A 446 1.01 27.15 32.18
CA ARG A 446 0.00 28.12 32.65
C ARG A 446 -0.43 27.86 34.08
N ILE A 447 0.56 27.75 34.99
CA ILE A 447 0.39 27.63 36.46
C ILE A 447 1.31 28.61 37.17
N ASP A 448 0.89 29.07 38.33
CA ASP A 448 1.63 30.06 39.13
C ASP A 448 2.84 29.45 39.86
N SER A 449 2.70 28.22 40.32
CA SER A 449 3.75 27.49 41.06
C SER A 449 3.55 25.99 41.05
N CYS A 450 4.64 25.26 41.28
CA CYS A 450 4.63 23.80 41.41
C CYS A 450 3.77 23.34 42.58
N GLU A 451 2.85 22.42 42.32
CA GLU A 451 1.95 21.89 43.38
C GLU A 451 2.70 21.20 44.50
N LYS A 452 3.85 20.53 44.19
CA LYS A 452 4.63 19.80 45.20
C LYS A 452 5.54 20.67 46.05
N CYS A 453 6.25 21.64 45.47
CA CYS A 453 7.29 22.40 46.19
C CYS A 453 7.12 23.91 46.14
N ARG A 454 6.05 24.42 45.51
CA ARG A 454 5.73 25.84 45.36
C ARG A 454 6.77 26.67 44.56
N SER A 455 7.78 26.05 43.98
CA SER A 455 8.70 26.73 43.08
C SER A 455 7.97 27.31 41.84
N LYS A 456 8.43 28.47 41.35
CA LYS A 456 7.93 29.14 40.15
C LYS A 456 8.84 28.91 38.93
N GLU A 457 9.90 28.12 39.11
CA GLU A 457 10.86 27.84 38.05
C GLU A 457 10.55 26.51 37.38
N PHE A 458 10.33 26.59 36.08
CA PHE A 458 10.01 25.46 35.24
C PHE A 458 10.97 25.37 34.02
N GLU A 459 11.20 24.16 33.57
CA GLU A 459 11.95 23.83 32.37
C GLU A 459 11.02 23.04 31.43
N GLY A 460 10.90 23.47 30.19
CA GLY A 460 10.09 22.77 29.19
C GLY A 460 10.81 21.52 28.68
N GLU A 461 10.05 20.53 28.30
CA GLU A 461 10.60 19.35 27.61
C GLU A 461 11.22 19.77 26.28
N SER A 462 12.48 19.38 26.06
CA SER A 462 13.24 19.67 24.85
C SER A 462 13.04 18.65 23.74
N ASP A 463 12.69 17.43 24.11
CA ASP A 463 12.42 16.35 23.18
C ASP A 463 11.07 16.56 22.51
N VAL A 464 10.94 16.03 21.31
CA VAL A 464 9.69 16.02 20.54
C VAL A 464 9.15 14.60 20.43
N MET A 465 7.92 14.46 20.01
CA MET A 465 7.31 13.13 19.78
C MET A 465 7.90 12.44 18.57
N ASP A 466 7.94 11.13 18.59
CA ASP A 466 8.08 10.29 17.42
C ASP A 466 7.01 10.65 16.37
N THR A 467 7.38 10.73 15.09
CA THR A 467 6.44 11.03 14.00
C THR A 467 5.28 10.03 13.94
N TRP A 468 5.53 8.78 14.34
CA TRP A 468 4.46 7.78 14.42
C TRP A 468 3.39 8.12 15.47
N MET A 469 3.66 9.02 16.44
CA MET A 469 2.64 9.55 17.33
C MET A 469 1.61 10.42 16.60
N ASP A 470 2.02 11.10 15.52
CA ASP A 470 1.12 11.91 14.69
C ASP A 470 0.25 11.00 13.82
N SER A 471 0.86 10.13 13.02
CA SER A 471 0.14 9.30 12.06
C SER A 471 -0.61 8.12 12.69
N SER A 472 -0.26 7.70 13.90
CA SER A 472 -0.98 6.63 14.62
C SER A 472 -2.35 7.03 15.20
N ILE A 473 -2.88 8.21 14.85
CA ILE A 473 -4.22 8.66 15.27
C ILE A 473 -5.07 9.16 14.10
N THR A 474 -4.59 8.99 12.86
CA THR A 474 -5.24 9.47 11.64
C THR A 474 -6.70 9.03 11.56
N CYS A 475 -6.96 7.76 11.79
CA CYS A 475 -8.31 7.18 11.72
C CYS A 475 -9.32 7.93 12.59
N ALA A 476 -8.97 8.23 13.84
CA ALA A 476 -9.84 8.99 14.74
C ALA A 476 -9.95 10.46 14.31
N VAL A 477 -8.83 11.06 13.89
CA VAL A 477 -8.78 12.49 13.54
C VAL A 477 -9.64 12.82 12.34
N HIS A 478 -9.49 12.09 11.22
CA HIS A 478 -10.29 12.37 10.04
C HIS A 478 -11.75 11.93 10.20
N ALA A 479 -12.04 11.00 11.12
CA ALA A 479 -13.40 10.66 11.51
C ALA A 479 -14.09 11.73 12.37
N GLY A 480 -13.40 12.81 12.76
CA GLY A 480 -13.99 13.95 13.46
C GLY A 480 -13.58 14.11 14.93
N TRP A 481 -12.82 13.16 15.53
CA TRP A 481 -12.36 13.29 16.91
C TRP A 481 -11.36 14.45 17.06
N PRO A 482 -11.39 15.20 18.15
CA PRO A 482 -12.35 15.15 19.25
C PRO A 482 -13.55 16.10 19.10
N LYS A 483 -13.63 16.88 18.01
CA LYS A 483 -14.57 17.99 17.85
C LYS A 483 -15.98 17.56 17.42
N ASN A 484 -16.07 16.59 16.51
CA ASN A 484 -17.34 16.12 15.94
C ASN A 484 -17.58 14.65 16.31
N LEU A 485 -18.10 14.43 17.53
CA LEU A 485 -18.31 13.08 18.06
C LEU A 485 -19.39 12.30 17.30
N SER A 486 -20.40 12.96 16.74
CA SER A 486 -21.44 12.32 15.92
C SER A 486 -20.84 11.77 14.63
N LEU A 487 -19.95 12.51 13.97
CA LEU A 487 -19.23 12.03 12.79
C LEU A 487 -18.25 10.91 13.17
N PHE A 488 -17.57 11.06 14.31
CA PHE A 488 -16.67 10.04 14.82
C PHE A 488 -17.37 8.70 15.05
N GLU A 489 -18.52 8.68 15.67
CA GLU A 489 -19.32 7.46 15.88
C GLU A 489 -19.76 6.81 14.56
N LYS A 490 -20.00 7.63 13.53
CA LYS A 490 -20.41 7.16 12.20
C LYS A 490 -19.26 6.54 11.39
N LEU A 491 -18.06 7.12 11.48
CA LEU A 491 -16.90 6.76 10.64
C LEU A 491 -15.85 5.89 11.34
N PHE A 492 -15.88 5.77 12.65
CA PHE A 492 -14.91 5.03 13.44
C PHE A 492 -15.52 3.75 14.05
N PRO A 493 -14.85 2.58 13.96
CA PRO A 493 -13.61 2.29 13.23
C PRO A 493 -13.73 2.44 11.71
N ALA A 494 -12.63 2.80 11.02
CA ALA A 494 -12.64 2.88 9.56
C ALA A 494 -13.07 1.56 8.91
N ASP A 495 -13.82 1.63 7.81
CA ASP A 495 -14.26 0.43 7.09
C ASP A 495 -13.11 -0.26 6.38
N LEU A 496 -12.15 0.53 5.88
CA LEU A 496 -10.99 0.03 5.14
C LEU A 496 -9.72 0.79 5.51
N GLN A 497 -8.64 0.05 5.76
CA GLN A 497 -7.28 0.57 5.82
C GLN A 497 -6.41 -0.18 4.82
N PRO A 498 -6.04 0.44 3.71
CA PRO A 498 -5.15 -0.17 2.74
C PRO A 498 -3.72 0.33 2.90
N ASN A 499 -2.73 -0.58 2.84
CA ASN A 499 -1.30 -0.23 2.95
C ASN A 499 -0.37 -1.34 2.42
N GLY A 500 0.94 -1.05 2.41
CA GLY A 500 1.97 -2.01 2.05
C GLY A 500 2.33 -2.97 3.19
N LEU A 501 2.89 -4.12 2.84
CA LEU A 501 3.39 -5.11 3.80
C LEU A 501 4.48 -4.58 4.74
N ASP A 502 5.21 -3.57 4.31
CA ASP A 502 6.36 -2.98 4.99
C ASP A 502 5.98 -2.19 6.25
N ILE A 503 4.79 -1.57 6.28
CA ILE A 503 4.37 -0.71 7.39
C ILE A 503 3.44 -1.39 8.42
N ILE A 504 3.24 -2.71 8.34
CA ILE A 504 2.44 -3.45 9.33
C ILE A 504 3.06 -3.36 10.74
N ARG A 505 4.40 -3.42 10.84
CA ARG A 505 5.14 -3.38 12.12
C ARG A 505 5.28 -1.98 12.70
N THR A 506 5.07 -0.96 11.89
CA THR A 506 5.14 0.45 12.26
C THR A 506 3.74 1.04 12.35
N TRP A 507 3.23 1.63 11.27
CA TRP A 507 1.99 2.40 11.26
C TRP A 507 0.78 1.60 11.73
N ASP A 508 0.52 0.39 11.18
CA ASP A 508 -0.64 -0.42 11.59
C ASP A 508 -0.58 -0.84 13.05
N TYR A 509 0.62 -1.22 13.52
CA TYR A 509 0.81 -1.63 14.90
C TYR A 509 0.61 -0.44 15.86
N TYR A 510 1.20 0.71 15.57
CA TYR A 510 1.06 1.90 16.41
C TYR A 510 -0.35 2.47 16.38
N LEU A 511 -1.04 2.44 15.22
CA LEU A 511 -2.47 2.70 15.14
C LEU A 511 -3.26 1.78 16.07
N MET A 512 -3.02 0.48 15.99
CA MET A 512 -3.73 -0.52 16.80
C MET A 512 -3.55 -0.25 18.30
N VAL A 513 -2.32 -0.15 18.80
CA VAL A 513 -2.06 0.04 20.24
C VAL A 513 -2.62 1.35 20.75
N LYS A 514 -2.46 2.44 19.97
CA LYS A 514 -2.91 3.76 20.40
C LYS A 514 -4.44 3.88 20.46
N HIS A 515 -5.14 3.34 19.44
CA HIS A 515 -6.61 3.34 19.43
C HIS A 515 -7.19 2.41 20.52
N LEU A 516 -6.59 1.25 20.75
CA LEU A 516 -6.99 0.37 21.85
C LEU A 516 -6.77 1.03 23.21
N ALA A 517 -5.70 1.79 23.39
CA ALA A 517 -5.45 2.51 24.64
C ALA A 517 -6.41 3.70 24.83
N LEU A 518 -6.72 4.45 23.78
CA LEU A 518 -7.59 5.62 23.84
C LEU A 518 -9.08 5.27 23.89
N PHE A 519 -9.53 4.38 23.01
CA PHE A 519 -10.95 4.15 22.70
C PHE A 519 -11.45 2.74 23.03
N ASP A 520 -10.56 1.81 23.39
CA ASP A 520 -10.88 0.39 23.60
C ASP A 520 -11.49 -0.31 22.37
N LYS A 521 -11.20 0.21 21.19
CA LYS A 521 -11.68 -0.28 19.89
C LYS A 521 -10.52 -0.33 18.89
N PRO A 522 -10.54 -1.27 17.92
CA PRO A 522 -9.55 -1.29 16.85
C PRO A 522 -9.76 -0.08 15.94
N PRO A 523 -8.71 0.39 15.23
CA PRO A 523 -8.84 1.55 14.34
C PRO A 523 -9.65 1.25 13.06
N TYR A 524 -9.69 0.01 12.60
CA TYR A 524 -10.30 -0.40 11.32
C TYR A 524 -10.99 -1.76 11.41
N LYS A 525 -11.94 -1.99 10.48
CA LYS A 525 -12.69 -3.25 10.32
C LYS A 525 -12.01 -4.19 9.33
N THR A 526 -11.46 -3.65 8.25
CA THR A 526 -10.76 -4.39 7.20
C THR A 526 -9.42 -3.74 6.91
N ILE A 527 -8.38 -4.56 6.79
CA ILE A 527 -7.06 -4.14 6.33
C ILE A 527 -6.77 -4.80 4.98
N LEU A 528 -6.41 -3.98 3.98
CA LEU A 528 -6.11 -4.40 2.62
C LEU A 528 -4.63 -4.18 2.35
N ILE A 529 -3.88 -5.25 2.20
CA ILE A 529 -2.43 -5.20 2.06
C ILE A 529 -2.04 -5.40 0.59
N ASN A 530 -1.24 -4.51 0.03
CA ASN A 530 -0.56 -4.72 -1.23
C ASN A 530 0.86 -5.27 -1.03
N GLY A 531 1.36 -5.99 -2.03
CA GLY A 531 2.77 -6.38 -2.10
C GLY A 531 3.66 -5.22 -2.56
N MET A 532 4.95 -5.47 -2.61
CA MET A 532 5.95 -4.50 -3.04
C MET A 532 6.10 -4.52 -4.57
N VAL A 533 6.52 -3.39 -5.15
CA VAL A 533 6.82 -3.31 -6.58
C VAL A 533 8.31 -3.59 -6.80
N ARG A 534 8.58 -4.57 -7.66
CA ARG A 534 9.94 -4.95 -8.08
C ARG A 534 10.23 -4.43 -9.49
N GLY A 535 11.47 -4.05 -9.73
CA GLY A 535 11.94 -3.68 -11.07
C GLY A 535 12.03 -4.91 -12.00
N THR A 536 12.28 -4.67 -13.28
CA THR A 536 12.44 -5.73 -14.29
C THR A 536 13.57 -6.73 -14.00
N ASP A 537 14.50 -6.33 -13.13
CA ASP A 537 15.60 -7.15 -12.62
C ASP A 537 15.21 -8.03 -11.41
N GLY A 538 13.95 -8.01 -10.97
CA GLY A 538 13.42 -8.76 -9.84
C GLY A 538 13.76 -8.19 -8.46
N ARG A 539 14.63 -7.17 -8.38
CA ARG A 539 14.96 -6.48 -7.13
C ARG A 539 13.91 -5.43 -6.77
N MET A 540 13.87 -5.04 -5.52
CA MET A 540 13.06 -3.88 -5.10
C MET A 540 13.45 -2.65 -5.91
N MET A 541 12.46 -1.85 -6.31
CA MET A 541 12.74 -0.58 -7.01
C MET A 541 13.49 0.38 -6.09
N HIS A 542 14.66 0.80 -6.53
CA HIS A 542 15.48 1.78 -5.81
C HIS A 542 16.28 2.65 -6.80
N LYS A 543 16.37 3.97 -6.52
CA LYS A 543 17.09 4.91 -7.42
C LYS A 543 18.55 4.52 -7.64
N SER A 544 19.22 4.00 -6.59
CA SER A 544 20.64 3.57 -6.71
C SER A 544 20.85 2.33 -7.57
N PHE A 545 19.80 1.53 -7.81
CA PHE A 545 19.89 0.34 -8.67
C PHE A 545 19.57 0.63 -10.14
N GLY A 546 19.14 1.86 -10.46
CA GLY A 546 18.75 2.23 -11.83
C GLY A 546 17.49 1.55 -12.35
N ASN A 547 16.74 0.86 -11.50
CA ASN A 547 15.50 0.13 -11.83
C ASN A 547 14.24 0.88 -11.37
N TYR A 548 14.40 2.13 -10.94
CA TYR A 548 13.32 2.97 -10.43
C TYR A 548 12.52 3.59 -11.58
N VAL A 549 11.20 3.53 -11.48
CA VAL A 549 10.27 4.14 -12.45
C VAL A 549 9.32 5.08 -11.69
N GLU A 550 9.14 6.28 -12.20
CA GLU A 550 8.16 7.23 -11.70
C GLU A 550 6.78 7.00 -12.33
N ALA A 551 5.73 7.17 -11.53
CA ALA A 551 4.36 7.05 -12.06
C ALA A 551 4.08 8.09 -13.16
N SER A 552 4.64 9.30 -13.04
CA SER A 552 4.54 10.38 -14.03
C SER A 552 5.07 9.99 -15.41
N GLU A 553 6.17 9.23 -15.47
CA GLU A 553 6.72 8.72 -16.73
C GLU A 553 5.75 7.76 -17.43
N ALA A 554 5.17 6.83 -16.67
CA ALA A 554 4.21 5.87 -17.21
C ALA A 554 2.93 6.57 -17.70
N ILE A 555 2.44 7.58 -16.98
CA ILE A 555 1.27 8.38 -17.35
C ILE A 555 1.53 9.15 -18.66
N GLN A 556 2.68 9.82 -18.77
CA GLN A 556 3.02 10.58 -19.98
C GLN A 556 3.07 9.68 -21.21
N LYS A 557 3.56 8.45 -21.09
CA LYS A 557 3.74 7.52 -22.20
C LYS A 557 2.46 6.78 -22.60
N TYR A 558 1.63 6.39 -21.64
CA TYR A 558 0.52 5.47 -21.87
C TYR A 558 -0.83 5.94 -21.32
N GLY A 559 -0.87 6.99 -20.51
CA GLY A 559 -2.06 7.47 -19.80
C GLY A 559 -2.28 6.80 -18.44
N ALA A 560 -3.02 7.50 -17.56
CA ALA A 560 -3.32 7.04 -16.20
C ALA A 560 -4.14 5.75 -16.18
N ASP A 561 -5.18 5.62 -17.04
CA ASP A 561 -6.00 4.41 -17.11
C ASP A 561 -5.21 3.16 -17.50
N SER A 562 -4.12 3.30 -18.31
CA SER A 562 -3.23 2.18 -18.62
C SER A 562 -2.40 1.76 -17.41
N LEU A 563 -1.90 2.73 -16.64
CA LEU A 563 -1.16 2.46 -15.41
C LEU A 563 -2.06 1.86 -14.30
N ARG A 564 -3.30 2.33 -14.19
CA ARG A 564 -4.29 1.78 -13.26
C ARG A 564 -4.65 0.32 -13.60
N GLN A 565 -4.69 -0.02 -14.89
CA GLN A 565 -4.85 -1.42 -15.32
C GLN A 565 -3.63 -2.28 -14.94
N TRP A 566 -2.41 -1.73 -15.01
CA TRP A 566 -1.22 -2.43 -14.50
C TRP A 566 -1.37 -2.73 -13.01
N ALA A 567 -1.80 -1.75 -12.21
CA ALA A 567 -1.99 -1.95 -10.77
C ALA A 567 -3.04 -3.02 -10.45
N ALA A 568 -4.16 -3.05 -11.19
CA ALA A 568 -5.17 -4.09 -11.03
C ALA A 568 -4.71 -5.45 -11.56
N GLY A 569 -3.94 -5.46 -12.67
CA GLY A 569 -3.52 -6.67 -13.38
C GLY A 569 -2.27 -7.36 -12.84
N GLY A 570 -1.65 -6.81 -11.78
CA GLY A 570 -0.36 -7.31 -11.27
C GLY A 570 -0.40 -8.66 -10.56
N GLY A 571 -1.56 -9.26 -10.38
CA GLY A 571 -1.74 -10.56 -9.73
C GLY A 571 -2.60 -10.50 -8.47
N ALA A 572 -2.47 -11.52 -7.63
CA ALA A 572 -3.25 -11.61 -6.39
C ALA A 572 -2.84 -10.54 -5.38
N THR A 573 -3.84 -9.97 -4.70
CA THR A 573 -3.65 -8.94 -3.68
C THR A 573 -2.70 -9.40 -2.57
N GLY A 574 -1.73 -8.56 -2.19
CA GLY A 574 -0.74 -8.83 -1.15
C GLY A 574 0.55 -9.51 -1.60
N TYR A 575 0.66 -9.85 -2.86
CA TYR A 575 1.90 -10.40 -3.45
C TYR A 575 2.70 -9.33 -4.17
N ASP A 576 4.02 -9.49 -4.23
CA ASP A 576 4.91 -8.58 -4.93
C ASP A 576 4.60 -8.56 -6.43
N ILE A 577 4.65 -7.37 -7.03
CA ILE A 577 4.36 -7.15 -8.43
C ILE A 577 5.66 -6.79 -9.16
N LEU A 578 5.95 -7.51 -10.25
CA LEU A 578 7.03 -7.15 -11.14
C LEU A 578 6.55 -6.08 -12.14
N PHE A 579 7.19 -4.92 -12.15
CA PHE A 579 6.88 -3.89 -13.13
C PHE A 579 7.43 -4.26 -14.51
N ARG A 580 6.57 -4.20 -15.52
CA ARG A 580 6.94 -4.36 -16.92
C ARG A 580 6.21 -3.32 -17.77
N TRP A 581 6.94 -2.64 -18.63
CA TRP A 581 6.36 -1.71 -19.59
C TRP A 581 5.34 -2.35 -20.54
N SER A 582 5.55 -3.62 -20.91
CA SER A 582 4.61 -4.42 -21.73
C SER A 582 3.21 -4.51 -21.14
N ASP A 583 3.11 -4.56 -19.82
CA ASP A 583 1.82 -4.73 -19.13
C ASP A 583 1.03 -3.42 -19.13
N VAL A 584 1.73 -2.27 -19.01
CA VAL A 584 1.12 -0.94 -19.18
C VAL A 584 0.69 -0.71 -20.62
N GLU A 585 1.53 -1.10 -21.61
CA GLU A 585 1.23 -1.04 -23.04
C GLU A 585 0.02 -1.90 -23.41
N TYR A 586 -0.09 -3.10 -22.82
CA TYR A 586 -1.25 -3.97 -23.02
C TYR A 586 -2.54 -3.28 -22.55
N GLY A 587 -2.48 -2.59 -21.41
CA GLY A 587 -3.58 -1.74 -20.96
C GLY A 587 -4.01 -0.71 -22.00
N LYS A 588 -3.05 0.01 -22.60
CA LYS A 588 -3.35 0.98 -23.70
C LYS A 588 -4.00 0.32 -24.91
N LYS A 589 -3.53 -0.86 -25.32
CA LYS A 589 -4.12 -1.62 -26.44
C LYS A 589 -5.59 -1.98 -26.15
N PHE A 590 -5.89 -2.39 -24.91
CA PHE A 590 -7.26 -2.66 -24.48
C PHE A 590 -8.15 -1.41 -24.55
N LEU A 591 -7.68 -0.26 -24.03
CA LEU A 591 -8.43 1.01 -24.12
C LEU A 591 -8.71 1.41 -25.58
N THR A 592 -7.73 1.24 -26.46
CA THR A 592 -7.89 1.51 -27.90
C THR A 592 -8.98 0.62 -28.51
N LYS A 593 -8.99 -0.68 -28.16
CA LYS A 593 -10.03 -1.62 -28.63
C LYS A 593 -11.42 -1.22 -28.14
N LEU A 594 -11.53 -0.90 -26.85
CA LEU A 594 -12.79 -0.46 -26.24
C LEU A 594 -13.32 0.83 -26.88
N TRP A 595 -12.45 1.83 -27.10
CA TRP A 595 -12.80 3.08 -27.76
C TRP A 595 -13.34 2.86 -29.17
N ASN A 596 -12.66 2.02 -29.98
CA ASN A 596 -13.09 1.70 -31.34
C ASN A 596 -14.43 0.98 -31.37
N ALA A 597 -14.67 0.06 -30.43
CA ALA A 597 -15.96 -0.61 -30.28
C ALA A 597 -17.06 0.38 -29.89
N ALA A 598 -16.80 1.24 -28.88
CA ALA A 598 -17.74 2.26 -28.44
C ALA A 598 -18.10 3.22 -29.58
N ARG A 599 -17.10 3.70 -30.33
CA ARG A 599 -17.30 4.58 -31.50
C ARG A 599 -18.16 3.92 -32.56
N LEU A 600 -17.89 2.66 -32.91
CA LEU A 600 -18.70 1.91 -33.91
C LEU A 600 -20.16 1.83 -33.44
N ILE A 601 -20.40 1.54 -32.14
CA ILE A 601 -21.75 1.42 -31.60
C ILE A 601 -22.45 2.79 -31.65
N LEU A 602 -21.84 3.83 -31.08
CA LEU A 602 -22.43 5.16 -30.93
C LEU A 602 -22.81 5.80 -32.26
N VAL A 603 -22.00 5.61 -33.31
CA VAL A 603 -22.30 6.10 -34.68
C VAL A 603 -23.49 5.33 -35.29
N ASN A 604 -23.73 4.09 -34.87
CA ASN A 604 -24.83 3.27 -35.42
C ASN A 604 -26.11 3.28 -34.54
N LEU A 605 -26.21 4.16 -33.53
CA LEU A 605 -27.43 4.34 -32.72
C LEU A 605 -28.43 5.35 -33.30
N GLU A 606 -28.20 5.89 -34.47
CA GLU A 606 -29.13 6.85 -35.11
C GLU A 606 -30.55 6.25 -35.19
N GLY A 607 -31.57 7.01 -34.71
CA GLY A 607 -32.96 6.62 -34.72
C GLY A 607 -33.36 5.54 -33.69
N PHE A 608 -32.47 5.14 -32.79
CA PHE A 608 -32.75 4.17 -31.72
C PHE A 608 -33.12 4.87 -30.42
N ASN A 609 -34.19 4.39 -29.76
CA ASN A 609 -34.58 4.80 -28.42
C ASN A 609 -35.15 3.61 -27.62
N SER A 610 -34.38 3.11 -26.64
CA SER A 610 -34.76 1.94 -25.85
C SER A 610 -36.05 2.13 -25.01
N LYS A 611 -36.46 3.37 -24.72
CA LYS A 611 -37.67 3.66 -23.97
C LYS A 611 -38.95 3.55 -24.78
N THR A 612 -38.86 3.75 -26.09
CA THR A 612 -40.04 3.79 -26.98
C THR A 612 -40.07 2.63 -27.97
N ASP A 613 -38.93 2.04 -28.28
CA ASP A 613 -38.80 0.97 -29.26
C ASP A 613 -39.18 -0.40 -28.67
N ARG A 614 -39.94 -1.18 -29.41
CA ARG A 614 -40.26 -2.57 -29.08
C ARG A 614 -39.09 -3.45 -29.50
N ILE A 615 -38.46 -4.17 -28.56
CA ILE A 615 -37.26 -4.94 -28.81
C ILE A 615 -37.58 -6.44 -28.87
N TRP A 616 -37.27 -7.07 -30.01
CA TRP A 616 -37.39 -8.50 -30.23
C TRP A 616 -36.01 -9.13 -30.37
N LEU A 617 -35.49 -9.69 -29.27
CA LEU A 617 -34.14 -10.26 -29.22
C LEU A 617 -34.05 -11.55 -30.03
N GLU A 618 -33.03 -11.62 -30.88
CA GLU A 618 -32.63 -12.84 -31.60
C GLU A 618 -31.75 -13.73 -30.71
N LEU A 619 -31.47 -14.96 -31.12
CA LEU A 619 -30.72 -15.94 -30.35
C LEU A 619 -29.36 -15.38 -29.84
N ILE A 620 -28.56 -14.78 -30.70
CA ILE A 620 -27.23 -14.25 -30.32
C ILE A 620 -27.32 -13.01 -29.45
N ASP A 621 -28.43 -12.26 -29.49
CA ASP A 621 -28.68 -11.14 -28.56
C ASP A 621 -28.92 -11.69 -27.15
N LYS A 622 -29.80 -12.71 -27.04
CA LYS A 622 -30.07 -13.40 -25.76
C LYS A 622 -28.82 -14.05 -25.22
N TRP A 623 -28.02 -14.71 -26.08
CA TRP A 623 -26.74 -15.30 -25.71
C TRP A 623 -25.81 -14.28 -25.04
N LEU A 624 -25.60 -13.11 -25.66
CA LEU A 624 -24.71 -12.07 -25.12
C LEU A 624 -25.26 -11.49 -23.82
N LEU A 625 -26.56 -11.17 -23.80
CA LEU A 625 -27.17 -10.57 -22.59
C LEU A 625 -27.15 -11.52 -21.40
N SER A 626 -27.32 -12.84 -21.61
CA SER A 626 -27.20 -13.85 -20.56
C SER A 626 -25.74 -13.96 -20.06
N LYS A 627 -24.75 -14.02 -20.96
CA LYS A 627 -23.32 -13.97 -20.60
C LYS A 627 -22.95 -12.69 -19.84
N LEU A 628 -23.56 -11.56 -20.19
CA LEU A 628 -23.37 -10.29 -19.48
C LEU A 628 -23.83 -10.35 -18.01
N GLN A 629 -24.95 -11.03 -17.73
CA GLN A 629 -25.41 -11.20 -16.32
C GLN A 629 -24.39 -12.00 -15.49
N SER A 630 -23.83 -13.04 -16.11
CA SER A 630 -22.76 -13.83 -15.47
C SER A 630 -21.50 -12.99 -15.21
N LEU A 631 -21.11 -12.11 -16.13
CA LEU A 631 -20.01 -11.17 -15.95
C LEU A 631 -20.28 -10.20 -14.78
N ILE A 632 -21.46 -9.59 -14.73
CA ILE A 632 -21.85 -8.66 -13.66
C ILE A 632 -21.69 -9.32 -12.30
N LYS A 633 -22.17 -10.57 -12.16
CA LYS A 633 -22.04 -11.33 -10.92
C LYS A 633 -20.58 -11.58 -10.54
N GLN A 634 -19.78 -12.12 -11.47
CA GLN A 634 -18.37 -12.43 -11.23
C GLN A 634 -17.56 -11.21 -10.84
N VAL A 635 -17.73 -10.10 -11.55
CA VAL A 635 -17.02 -8.86 -11.29
C VAL A 635 -17.43 -8.25 -9.95
N THR A 636 -18.72 -8.30 -9.60
CA THR A 636 -19.21 -7.84 -8.29
C THR A 636 -18.57 -8.65 -7.15
N GLU A 637 -18.58 -9.98 -7.27
CA GLU A 637 -17.93 -10.87 -6.28
C GLU A 637 -16.43 -10.59 -6.16
N ALA A 638 -15.76 -10.31 -7.27
CA ALA A 638 -14.34 -9.99 -7.28
C ALA A 638 -14.04 -8.66 -6.55
N TYR A 639 -14.83 -7.59 -6.76
CA TYR A 639 -14.67 -6.34 -6.02
C TYR A 639 -14.98 -6.49 -4.51
N GLU A 640 -16.03 -7.21 -4.13
CA GLU A 640 -16.36 -7.44 -2.71
C GLU A 640 -15.25 -8.23 -1.97
N ASN A 641 -14.50 -9.05 -2.72
CA ASN A 641 -13.38 -9.83 -2.19
C ASN A 641 -12.01 -9.20 -2.46
N PHE A 642 -11.96 -7.94 -2.94
CA PHE A 642 -10.72 -7.23 -3.28
C PHE A 642 -9.82 -7.96 -4.29
N GLN A 643 -10.43 -8.72 -5.22
CA GLN A 643 -9.74 -9.48 -6.26
C GLN A 643 -9.70 -8.67 -7.56
N PHE A 644 -8.95 -7.57 -7.57
CA PHE A 644 -8.93 -6.61 -8.69
C PHE A 644 -8.40 -7.23 -9.99
N PHE A 645 -7.44 -8.14 -9.90
CA PHE A 645 -6.95 -8.91 -11.06
C PHE A 645 -8.08 -9.70 -11.72
N GLN A 646 -8.84 -10.45 -10.95
CA GLN A 646 -9.96 -11.24 -11.46
C GLN A 646 -11.05 -10.37 -12.07
N ALA A 647 -11.38 -9.24 -11.43
CA ALA A 647 -12.33 -8.27 -11.97
C ALA A 647 -11.89 -7.75 -13.34
N LEU A 648 -10.64 -7.27 -13.45
CA LEU A 648 -10.09 -6.72 -14.68
C LEU A 648 -10.02 -7.76 -15.79
N GLU A 649 -9.51 -8.97 -15.52
CA GLU A 649 -9.37 -10.02 -16.54
C GLU A 649 -10.73 -10.53 -17.01
N SER A 650 -11.72 -10.66 -16.13
CA SER A 650 -13.09 -11.02 -16.54
C SER A 650 -13.68 -9.97 -17.49
N ILE A 651 -13.52 -8.67 -17.16
CA ILE A 651 -14.00 -7.58 -18.02
C ILE A 651 -13.24 -7.55 -19.35
N ARG A 652 -11.90 -7.69 -19.35
CA ARG A 652 -11.09 -7.71 -20.57
C ARG A 652 -11.46 -8.85 -21.50
N ASN A 653 -11.51 -10.08 -20.95
CA ASN A 653 -11.84 -11.27 -21.73
C ASN A 653 -13.23 -11.19 -22.35
N PHE A 654 -14.23 -10.77 -21.57
CA PHE A 654 -15.58 -10.56 -22.09
C PHE A 654 -15.60 -9.47 -23.16
N THR A 655 -15.01 -8.32 -22.88
CA THR A 655 -15.00 -7.18 -23.82
C THR A 655 -14.27 -7.53 -25.11
N TRP A 656 -13.07 -8.12 -25.02
CA TRP A 656 -12.25 -8.40 -26.19
C TRP A 656 -12.82 -9.55 -27.01
N HIS A 657 -13.02 -10.70 -26.38
CA HIS A 657 -13.33 -11.93 -27.12
C HIS A 657 -14.82 -12.13 -27.32
N VAL A 658 -15.63 -12.04 -26.26
CA VAL A 658 -17.07 -12.29 -26.36
C VAL A 658 -17.78 -11.16 -27.10
N PHE A 659 -17.54 -9.92 -26.66
CA PHE A 659 -18.24 -8.76 -27.23
C PHE A 659 -17.65 -8.32 -28.58
N CYS A 660 -16.35 -7.98 -28.62
CA CYS A 660 -15.77 -7.40 -29.84
C CYS A 660 -15.53 -8.45 -30.95
N ASP A 661 -14.87 -9.57 -30.63
CA ASP A 661 -14.44 -10.53 -31.64
C ASP A 661 -15.58 -11.40 -32.19
N HIS A 662 -16.60 -11.67 -31.35
CA HIS A 662 -17.74 -12.47 -31.71
C HIS A 662 -18.98 -11.65 -31.99
N TYR A 663 -19.58 -11.03 -30.95
CA TYR A 663 -20.91 -10.45 -31.12
C TYR A 663 -20.94 -9.25 -32.08
N ILE A 664 -20.06 -8.26 -31.90
CA ILE A 664 -20.03 -7.09 -32.79
C ILE A 664 -19.89 -7.52 -34.26
N GLU A 665 -18.98 -8.45 -34.54
CA GLU A 665 -18.79 -8.94 -35.92
C GLU A 665 -20.03 -9.67 -36.46
N ALA A 666 -20.71 -10.45 -35.61
CA ALA A 666 -21.89 -11.21 -35.96
C ALA A 666 -23.12 -10.34 -36.26
N VAL A 667 -23.17 -9.09 -35.77
CA VAL A 667 -24.34 -8.21 -35.97
C VAL A 667 -24.09 -7.02 -36.88
N LYS A 668 -22.88 -6.83 -37.42
CA LYS A 668 -22.56 -5.72 -38.31
C LYS A 668 -23.52 -5.61 -39.51
N TYR A 669 -23.89 -6.74 -40.09
CA TYR A 669 -24.82 -6.75 -41.26
C TYR A 669 -26.19 -6.19 -40.89
N ARG A 670 -26.67 -6.41 -39.67
CA ARG A 670 -27.94 -5.87 -39.12
C ARG A 670 -27.87 -4.35 -39.01
N LEU A 671 -26.74 -3.82 -38.51
CA LEU A 671 -26.53 -2.37 -38.33
C LEU A 671 -26.52 -1.61 -39.65
N TYR A 672 -25.97 -2.21 -40.72
CA TYR A 672 -25.83 -1.57 -42.01
C TYR A 672 -27.00 -1.82 -42.95
N SER A 673 -27.94 -2.72 -42.61
CA SER A 673 -29.14 -2.99 -43.42
C SER A 673 -30.04 -1.77 -43.45
N LYS A 674 -30.50 -1.41 -44.63
CA LYS A 674 -31.50 -0.35 -44.90
C LYS A 674 -32.88 -0.93 -45.21
N GLU A 675 -33.05 -2.24 -45.17
CA GLU A 675 -34.29 -2.94 -45.47
C GLU A 675 -35.30 -2.71 -44.37
N ILE A 676 -36.52 -2.32 -44.69
CA ILE A 676 -37.60 -2.02 -43.72
C ILE A 676 -37.95 -3.30 -42.95
N GLU A 677 -37.93 -4.44 -43.60
CA GLU A 677 -38.22 -5.76 -42.98
C GLU A 677 -37.25 -6.13 -41.87
N LYS A 678 -36.01 -5.62 -41.95
CA LYS A 678 -34.96 -5.86 -40.94
C LYS A 678 -34.86 -4.77 -39.87
N ALA A 679 -35.82 -3.83 -39.84
CA ALA A 679 -35.80 -2.72 -38.85
C ALA A 679 -35.84 -3.22 -37.41
N ASN A 680 -36.61 -4.26 -37.10
CA ASN A 680 -36.68 -4.86 -35.75
C ASN A 680 -35.39 -5.58 -35.35
N SER A 681 -34.79 -6.34 -36.26
CA SER A 681 -33.48 -6.99 -36.11
C SER A 681 -32.39 -5.95 -35.82
N ARG A 682 -32.34 -4.83 -36.56
CA ARG A 682 -31.44 -3.72 -36.31
C ARG A 682 -31.64 -3.11 -34.94
N LYS A 683 -32.88 -2.84 -34.48
CA LYS A 683 -33.18 -2.29 -33.15
C LYS A 683 -32.75 -3.23 -32.06
N ALA A 684 -32.91 -4.54 -32.17
CA ALA A 684 -32.43 -5.53 -31.25
C ALA A 684 -30.92 -5.52 -31.15
N ALA A 685 -30.19 -5.44 -32.26
CA ALA A 685 -28.74 -5.31 -32.28
C ALA A 685 -28.26 -4.00 -31.62
N GLN A 686 -28.92 -2.86 -31.92
CA GLN A 686 -28.59 -1.56 -31.34
C GLN A 686 -28.80 -1.56 -29.81
N TYR A 687 -29.92 -2.14 -29.34
CA TYR A 687 -30.19 -2.30 -27.91
C TYR A 687 -29.11 -3.14 -27.22
N THR A 688 -28.86 -4.33 -27.75
CA THR A 688 -27.92 -5.28 -27.13
C THR A 688 -26.49 -4.73 -27.10
N LEU A 689 -26.05 -4.03 -28.17
CA LEU A 689 -24.76 -3.37 -28.22
C LEU A 689 -24.63 -2.25 -27.19
N CYS A 690 -25.65 -1.37 -27.14
CA CYS A 690 -25.61 -0.21 -26.24
C CYS A 690 -25.69 -0.63 -24.77
N GLU A 691 -26.60 -1.56 -24.44
CA GLU A 691 -26.75 -2.10 -23.09
C GLU A 691 -25.47 -2.79 -22.63
N THR A 692 -24.89 -3.64 -23.47
CA THR A 692 -23.63 -4.32 -23.15
C THR A 692 -22.48 -3.34 -22.95
N LEU A 693 -22.34 -2.35 -23.83
CA LEU A 693 -21.32 -1.30 -23.72
C LEU A 693 -21.48 -0.54 -22.40
N TYR A 694 -22.71 -0.15 -22.06
CA TYR A 694 -23.00 0.58 -20.84
C TYR A 694 -22.60 -0.23 -19.61
N ARG A 695 -22.96 -1.53 -19.53
CA ARG A 695 -22.55 -2.38 -18.41
C ARG A 695 -21.04 -2.61 -18.33
N ILE A 696 -20.38 -2.81 -19.48
CA ILE A 696 -18.91 -2.94 -19.52
C ILE A 696 -18.25 -1.70 -18.93
N ILE A 697 -18.67 -0.48 -19.32
CA ILE A 697 -18.04 0.73 -18.79
C ILE A 697 -18.37 0.96 -17.32
N GLN A 698 -19.58 0.59 -16.84
CA GLN A 698 -19.90 0.63 -15.41
C GLN A 698 -18.98 -0.30 -14.60
N LEU A 699 -18.80 -1.55 -15.03
CA LEU A 699 -17.95 -2.53 -14.35
C LEU A 699 -16.46 -2.11 -14.37
N LEU A 700 -16.03 -1.44 -15.44
CA LEU A 700 -14.64 -0.99 -15.62
C LEU A 700 -14.34 0.36 -14.95
N ALA A 701 -15.38 1.18 -14.64
CA ALA A 701 -15.23 2.53 -14.12
C ALA A 701 -14.35 2.65 -12.87
N PRO A 702 -14.35 1.72 -11.91
CA PRO A 702 -13.42 1.80 -10.79
C PRO A 702 -11.94 1.73 -11.20
N ILE A 703 -11.60 0.95 -12.24
CA ILE A 703 -10.22 0.74 -12.69
C ILE A 703 -9.81 1.78 -13.73
N CYS A 704 -10.65 2.05 -14.74
CA CYS A 704 -10.37 2.95 -15.85
C CYS A 704 -11.37 4.13 -15.87
N PRO A 705 -11.26 5.07 -14.92
CA PRO A 705 -12.27 6.10 -14.73
C PRO A 705 -12.39 7.07 -15.91
N HIS A 706 -11.31 7.38 -16.61
CA HIS A 706 -11.31 8.45 -17.61
C HIS A 706 -11.94 8.01 -18.95
N ILE A 707 -11.57 6.84 -19.45
CA ILE A 707 -12.17 6.34 -20.71
C ILE A 707 -13.64 5.98 -20.52
N THR A 708 -14.00 5.44 -19.35
CA THR A 708 -15.39 5.09 -19.05
C THR A 708 -16.26 6.33 -18.91
N GLU A 709 -15.77 7.41 -18.30
CA GLU A 709 -16.44 8.72 -18.32
C GLU A 709 -16.57 9.25 -19.74
N SER A 710 -15.49 9.20 -20.54
CA SER A 710 -15.51 9.66 -21.91
C SER A 710 -16.57 8.96 -22.76
N ILE A 711 -16.70 7.64 -22.63
CA ILE A 711 -17.71 6.87 -23.37
C ILE A 711 -19.13 7.17 -22.80
N TYR A 712 -19.27 7.26 -21.49
CA TYR A 712 -20.53 7.55 -20.82
C TYR A 712 -21.14 8.88 -21.28
N GLN A 713 -20.31 9.91 -21.39
CA GLN A 713 -20.78 11.22 -21.81
C GLN A 713 -21.24 11.26 -23.30
N GLU A 714 -20.81 10.29 -24.12
CA GLU A 714 -21.25 10.13 -25.50
C GLU A 714 -22.50 9.23 -25.64
N LEU A 715 -22.91 8.52 -24.58
CA LEU A 715 -24.12 7.70 -24.61
C LEU A 715 -25.39 8.57 -24.85
N PRO A 716 -26.47 7.98 -25.39
CA PRO A 716 -27.78 8.62 -25.44
C PRO A 716 -28.26 9.04 -24.04
N GLU A 717 -28.95 10.18 -23.94
CA GLU A 717 -29.42 10.75 -22.66
C GLU A 717 -30.28 9.77 -21.84
N PHE A 718 -31.02 8.88 -22.49
CA PHE A 718 -31.83 7.90 -21.77
C PHE A 718 -31.04 6.78 -21.06
N TYR A 719 -29.73 6.68 -21.30
CA TYR A 719 -28.81 5.83 -20.55
C TYR A 719 -28.10 6.58 -19.39
N LYS A 720 -28.14 7.92 -19.39
CA LYS A 720 -27.45 8.72 -18.39
C LYS A 720 -28.30 8.85 -17.11
N GLU A 721 -27.98 8.03 -16.11
CA GLU A 721 -28.67 8.07 -14.80
C GLU A 721 -28.22 9.26 -13.93
N SER A 722 -27.04 9.81 -14.20
CA SER A 722 -26.41 10.89 -13.44
C SER A 722 -25.43 11.66 -14.32
N LYS A 723 -24.93 12.80 -13.80
CA LYS A 723 -23.97 13.65 -14.52
C LYS A 723 -22.61 12.98 -14.77
N SER A 724 -22.28 11.93 -14.05
CA SER A 724 -21.02 11.16 -14.18
C SER A 724 -21.29 9.68 -14.01
N ILE A 725 -20.57 8.82 -14.72
CA ILE A 725 -20.64 7.37 -14.55
C ILE A 725 -20.29 6.94 -13.11
N HIS A 726 -19.43 7.71 -12.43
CA HIS A 726 -19.01 7.44 -11.06
C HIS A 726 -20.09 7.68 -10.00
N LEU A 727 -21.20 8.30 -10.38
CA LEU A 727 -22.40 8.50 -9.59
C LEU A 727 -23.55 7.60 -10.05
N SER A 728 -23.39 6.85 -11.15
CA SER A 728 -24.38 5.87 -11.59
C SER A 728 -24.40 4.69 -10.62
N ARG A 729 -25.53 3.95 -10.60
CA ARG A 729 -25.66 2.79 -9.73
C ARG A 729 -24.86 1.61 -10.26
N TRP A 730 -24.20 0.88 -9.36
CA TRP A 730 -23.54 -0.37 -9.70
C TRP A 730 -24.56 -1.36 -10.29
N PRO A 731 -24.26 -2.02 -11.44
CA PRO A 731 -25.19 -2.91 -12.08
C PRO A 731 -25.45 -4.16 -11.23
N LYS A 732 -26.71 -4.58 -11.22
CA LYS A 732 -27.13 -5.85 -10.60
C LYS A 732 -27.52 -6.81 -11.72
N PRO A 733 -27.25 -8.12 -11.56
CA PRO A 733 -27.73 -9.10 -12.53
C PRO A 733 -29.25 -9.09 -12.64
N ASP A 734 -29.78 -9.15 -13.88
CA ASP A 734 -31.20 -9.35 -14.15
C ASP A 734 -31.45 -10.84 -14.43
N GLU A 735 -32.04 -11.52 -13.48
CA GLU A 735 -32.36 -12.96 -13.57
C GLU A 735 -33.24 -13.32 -14.78
N LYS A 736 -34.04 -12.38 -15.29
CA LYS A 736 -34.89 -12.58 -16.47
C LYS A 736 -34.11 -12.70 -17.79
N LEU A 737 -32.89 -12.16 -17.80
CA LEU A 737 -32.00 -12.22 -18.96
C LEU A 737 -31.05 -13.42 -18.94
N ILE A 738 -31.07 -14.23 -17.89
CA ILE A 738 -30.29 -15.46 -17.78
C ILE A 738 -31.01 -16.57 -18.54
N ASP A 739 -30.46 -16.96 -19.69
CA ASP A 739 -31.02 -18.02 -20.56
C ASP A 739 -29.90 -19.01 -20.92
N LYS A 740 -29.79 -20.08 -20.16
CA LYS A 740 -28.75 -21.11 -20.37
C LYS A 740 -28.90 -21.82 -21.70
N LYS A 741 -30.16 -22.01 -22.17
CA LYS A 741 -30.40 -22.60 -23.47
C LYS A 741 -29.90 -21.69 -24.59
N ALA A 742 -30.19 -20.41 -24.53
CA ALA A 742 -29.68 -19.45 -25.51
C ALA A 742 -28.14 -19.35 -25.44
N GLU A 743 -27.52 -19.54 -24.26
CA GLU A 743 -26.05 -19.61 -24.16
C GLU A 743 -25.48 -20.82 -24.95
N GLU A 744 -26.05 -22.02 -24.77
CA GLU A 744 -25.60 -23.23 -25.45
C GLU A 744 -25.83 -23.18 -26.97
N GLU A 745 -27.02 -22.75 -27.37
CA GLU A 745 -27.43 -22.61 -28.78
C GLU A 745 -26.62 -21.52 -29.50
N GLY A 746 -26.46 -20.34 -28.87
CA GLY A 746 -25.66 -19.25 -29.40
C GLY A 746 -24.16 -19.59 -29.54
N GLU A 747 -23.61 -20.32 -28.56
CA GLU A 747 -22.24 -20.82 -28.64
C GLU A 747 -22.03 -21.80 -29.78
N LEU A 748 -23.00 -22.60 -30.16
CA LEU A 748 -22.90 -23.48 -31.30
C LEU A 748 -22.81 -22.66 -32.60
N ILE A 749 -23.67 -21.66 -32.80
CA ILE A 749 -23.65 -20.80 -33.97
C ILE A 749 -22.33 -20.05 -34.10
N LEU A 750 -21.86 -19.47 -32.98
CA LEU A 750 -20.60 -18.72 -32.94
C LEU A 750 -19.35 -19.61 -33.09
N SER A 751 -19.40 -20.88 -32.66
CA SER A 751 -18.31 -21.83 -32.89
C SER A 751 -18.15 -22.17 -34.40
N ILE A 752 -19.27 -22.30 -35.17
CA ILE A 752 -19.22 -22.46 -36.60
C ILE A 752 -18.55 -21.23 -37.26
N ILE A 753 -19.02 -20.02 -36.88
CA ILE A 753 -18.45 -18.78 -37.40
C ILE A 753 -16.95 -18.66 -37.08
N SER A 754 -16.56 -18.98 -35.85
CA SER A 754 -15.18 -18.92 -35.38
C SER A 754 -14.26 -19.87 -36.13
N GLU A 755 -14.70 -21.10 -36.35
CA GLU A 755 -13.91 -22.11 -37.08
C GLU A 755 -13.70 -21.72 -38.54
N VAL A 756 -14.74 -21.22 -39.21
CA VAL A 756 -14.60 -20.72 -40.59
C VAL A 756 -13.67 -19.51 -40.67
N ARG A 757 -13.75 -18.59 -39.69
CA ARG A 757 -12.81 -17.44 -39.64
C ARG A 757 -11.37 -17.88 -39.42
N LYS A 758 -11.15 -18.92 -38.62
CA LYS A 758 -9.83 -19.52 -38.40
C LYS A 758 -9.28 -20.13 -39.69
N GLU A 759 -10.11 -20.86 -40.47
CA GLU A 759 -9.73 -21.42 -41.77
C GLU A 759 -9.38 -20.32 -42.79
N LYS A 760 -10.15 -19.20 -42.85
CA LYS A 760 -9.79 -18.03 -43.66
C LYS A 760 -8.41 -17.49 -43.25
N SER A 761 -8.16 -17.33 -41.96
CA SER A 761 -6.87 -16.82 -41.45
C SER A 761 -5.71 -17.73 -41.81
N MET A 762 -5.85 -19.06 -41.65
CA MET A 762 -4.81 -20.02 -42.03
C MET A 762 -4.48 -19.99 -43.51
N ARG A 763 -5.43 -19.59 -44.34
CA ARG A 763 -5.27 -19.42 -45.81
C ARG A 763 -4.88 -18.00 -46.21
N HIS A 764 -4.61 -17.10 -45.27
CA HIS A 764 -4.30 -15.69 -45.49
C HIS A 764 -5.41 -14.91 -46.22
N LEU A 765 -6.66 -15.38 -46.14
CA LEU A 765 -7.82 -14.72 -46.72
C LEU A 765 -8.35 -13.62 -45.76
N SER A 766 -8.88 -12.54 -46.38
CA SER A 766 -9.58 -11.50 -45.66
C SER A 766 -10.91 -12.04 -45.10
N LEU A 767 -11.35 -11.51 -43.95
CA LEU A 767 -12.69 -11.80 -43.42
C LEU A 767 -13.80 -11.41 -44.39
N LYS A 768 -13.54 -10.46 -45.34
CA LYS A 768 -14.47 -9.99 -46.36
C LYS A 768 -14.51 -10.88 -47.58
N ASP A 769 -13.52 -11.75 -47.77
CA ASP A 769 -13.51 -12.65 -48.90
C ASP A 769 -14.69 -13.61 -48.87
N SER A 770 -15.35 -13.83 -50.03
CA SER A 770 -16.51 -14.69 -50.07
C SER A 770 -16.12 -16.17 -50.01
N ILE A 771 -16.95 -16.97 -49.33
CA ILE A 771 -16.90 -18.43 -49.38
C ILE A 771 -17.90 -18.90 -50.42
N LYS A 772 -17.49 -19.81 -51.28
CA LYS A 772 -18.34 -20.35 -52.33
C LYS A 772 -19.47 -21.17 -51.71
N ARG A 773 -19.12 -22.14 -50.84
CA ARG A 773 -20.10 -23.03 -50.20
C ARG A 773 -19.65 -23.47 -48.84
N LEU A 774 -20.61 -23.53 -47.90
CA LEU A 774 -20.46 -24.15 -46.60
C LEU A 774 -21.42 -25.32 -46.46
N HIS A 775 -20.89 -26.52 -46.31
CA HIS A 775 -21.70 -27.70 -45.93
C HIS A 775 -21.70 -27.84 -44.41
N VAL A 776 -22.89 -28.02 -43.82
CA VAL A 776 -23.10 -28.24 -42.41
C VAL A 776 -23.74 -29.59 -42.19
N TYR A 777 -23.06 -30.48 -41.51
CA TYR A 777 -23.53 -31.81 -41.12
C TYR A 777 -23.84 -31.81 -39.62
N ALA A 778 -25.10 -32.08 -39.23
CA ALA A 778 -25.50 -32.12 -37.84
C ALA A 778 -26.67 -33.11 -37.62
N LYS A 779 -26.96 -33.48 -36.35
CA LYS A 779 -28.19 -34.19 -35.98
C LYS A 779 -29.39 -33.26 -36.22
N GLU A 780 -30.58 -33.85 -36.39
CA GLU A 780 -31.80 -33.19 -36.80
C GLU A 780 -32.16 -31.94 -35.95
N ASP A 781 -32.08 -32.07 -34.61
CA ASP A 781 -32.33 -30.99 -33.65
C ASP A 781 -31.40 -29.80 -33.85
N LYS A 782 -30.08 -30.06 -33.94
CA LYS A 782 -29.08 -29.06 -34.18
C LYS A 782 -29.13 -28.48 -35.61
N LEU A 783 -29.50 -29.32 -36.57
CA LEU A 783 -29.66 -28.89 -37.96
C LEU A 783 -30.80 -27.89 -38.08
N LYS A 784 -31.90 -28.09 -37.39
CA LYS A 784 -33.01 -27.14 -37.32
C LYS A 784 -32.58 -25.81 -36.73
N LEU A 785 -31.88 -25.84 -35.57
CA LEU A 785 -31.36 -24.65 -34.94
C LEU A 785 -30.41 -23.87 -35.85
N ILE A 786 -29.47 -24.55 -36.51
CA ILE A 786 -28.51 -23.92 -37.42
C ILE A 786 -29.20 -23.31 -38.64
N LYS A 787 -30.23 -23.98 -39.16
CA LYS A 787 -31.06 -23.45 -40.27
C LYS A 787 -31.79 -22.18 -39.89
N GLU A 788 -32.45 -22.18 -38.73
CA GLU A 788 -33.20 -21.03 -38.20
C GLU A 788 -32.29 -19.81 -37.96
N ASN A 789 -30.97 -20.02 -37.70
CA ASN A 789 -29.99 -18.99 -37.46
C ASN A 789 -28.94 -18.87 -38.57
N SER A 790 -29.24 -19.41 -39.79
CA SER A 790 -28.33 -19.42 -40.92
C SER A 790 -27.99 -18.02 -41.44
N GLU A 791 -28.92 -17.07 -41.35
CA GLU A 791 -28.67 -15.68 -41.74
C GLU A 791 -27.45 -15.04 -41.07
N VAL A 792 -27.28 -15.27 -39.77
CA VAL A 792 -26.11 -14.79 -38.98
C VAL A 792 -24.82 -15.40 -39.53
N ILE A 793 -24.82 -16.71 -39.83
CA ILE A 793 -23.65 -17.42 -40.35
C ILE A 793 -23.28 -16.90 -41.73
N VAL A 794 -24.29 -16.86 -42.63
CA VAL A 794 -24.10 -16.45 -44.03
C VAL A 794 -23.57 -15.01 -44.17
N ASN A 795 -24.22 -14.08 -43.47
CA ASN A 795 -23.84 -12.67 -43.61
C ASN A 795 -22.52 -12.34 -42.87
N THR A 796 -22.26 -12.98 -41.74
CA THR A 796 -20.99 -12.75 -40.99
C THR A 796 -19.76 -13.27 -41.76
N LEU A 797 -19.94 -14.38 -42.51
CA LEU A 797 -18.84 -15.06 -43.18
C LEU A 797 -18.77 -14.75 -44.68
N ASN A 798 -19.75 -14.01 -45.25
CA ASN A 798 -19.88 -13.74 -46.68
C ASN A 798 -19.95 -15.05 -47.48
N ILE A 799 -20.93 -15.94 -47.13
CA ILE A 799 -21.13 -17.24 -47.78
C ILE A 799 -22.12 -17.08 -48.92
N LYS A 800 -21.79 -17.61 -50.11
CA LYS A 800 -22.68 -17.58 -51.25
C LYS A 800 -23.77 -18.65 -51.20
N GLN A 801 -23.41 -19.84 -50.72
CA GLN A 801 -24.33 -20.97 -50.62
C GLN A 801 -24.05 -21.74 -49.33
N ILE A 802 -25.12 -22.08 -48.57
CA ILE A 802 -25.02 -22.96 -47.39
C ILE A 802 -25.89 -24.18 -47.60
N GLU A 803 -25.37 -25.37 -47.32
CA GLU A 803 -26.05 -26.64 -47.52
C GLU A 803 -26.10 -27.39 -46.17
N PHE A 804 -27.23 -28.08 -45.90
CA PHE A 804 -27.52 -28.73 -44.66
C PHE A 804 -27.84 -30.21 -44.88
N GLU A 805 -27.11 -31.08 -44.22
CA GLU A 805 -27.24 -32.51 -44.32
C GLU A 805 -27.22 -33.19 -42.93
N ASN A 806 -27.93 -34.30 -42.86
CA ASN A 806 -27.87 -35.11 -41.64
C ASN A 806 -26.48 -35.73 -41.44
N LEU A 807 -25.97 -35.68 -40.19
CA LEU A 807 -24.66 -36.23 -39.87
C LEU A 807 -24.69 -37.78 -39.99
N MET A 808 -23.90 -38.33 -40.90
CA MET A 808 -23.66 -39.75 -41.06
C MET A 808 -22.25 -40.13 -40.61
N SER A 809 -21.97 -41.40 -40.37
CA SER A 809 -20.65 -41.90 -39.98
C SER A 809 -19.56 -41.61 -41.01
N LYS A 810 -19.93 -41.40 -42.27
CA LYS A 810 -19.01 -41.07 -43.38
C LYS A 810 -19.00 -39.58 -43.75
N SER A 811 -19.66 -38.67 -43.01
CA SER A 811 -19.65 -37.26 -43.30
C SER A 811 -18.24 -36.71 -43.22
N GLU A 812 -17.70 -36.19 -44.33
CA GLU A 812 -16.41 -35.53 -44.39
C GLU A 812 -16.51 -34.12 -43.84
N GLY A 813 -15.48 -33.68 -43.14
CA GLY A 813 -15.41 -32.30 -42.63
C GLY A 813 -14.79 -32.19 -41.29
N LYS A 814 -14.58 -30.93 -40.89
CA LYS A 814 -13.99 -30.57 -39.57
C LYS A 814 -15.05 -30.61 -38.46
N SER A 815 -14.76 -31.29 -37.36
CA SER A 815 -15.66 -31.36 -36.21
C SER A 815 -15.65 -30.00 -35.48
N ILE A 816 -16.86 -29.49 -35.19
CA ILE A 816 -17.06 -28.28 -34.36
C ILE A 816 -17.38 -28.67 -32.93
N LYS A 817 -18.32 -29.63 -32.80
CA LYS A 817 -18.71 -30.34 -31.60
C LYS A 817 -19.02 -31.79 -31.98
N ASP A 818 -19.19 -32.69 -31.03
CA ASP A 818 -19.39 -34.14 -31.29
C ASP A 818 -20.42 -34.46 -32.34
N ASP A 819 -21.46 -33.62 -32.47
CA ASP A 819 -22.59 -33.83 -33.35
C ASP A 819 -22.69 -32.83 -34.54
N VAL A 820 -21.63 -32.02 -34.73
CA VAL A 820 -21.63 -31.00 -35.81
C VAL A 820 -20.31 -30.99 -36.54
N LYS A 821 -20.34 -31.15 -37.85
CA LYS A 821 -19.17 -31.01 -38.76
C LYS A 821 -19.43 -29.97 -39.85
N ILE A 822 -18.36 -29.34 -40.32
CA ILE A 822 -18.44 -28.41 -41.45
C ILE A 822 -17.40 -28.76 -42.54
N LYS A 823 -17.75 -28.52 -43.80
CA LYS A 823 -16.83 -28.57 -44.93
C LYS A 823 -16.93 -27.24 -45.69
N ILE A 824 -15.79 -26.61 -45.96
CA ILE A 824 -15.71 -25.27 -46.56
C ILE A 824 -15.15 -25.38 -47.95
N GLU A 825 -15.86 -24.80 -48.95
CA GLU A 825 -15.39 -24.61 -50.32
C GLU A 825 -15.15 -23.11 -50.53
N PHE A 826 -13.89 -22.75 -50.70
CA PHE A 826 -13.48 -21.35 -50.89
C PHE A 826 -13.64 -20.87 -52.34
#